data_f830a42952a2fa8eeb11d79173c0ccb5
#
_entry.id   f830a42952a2fa8eeb11d79173c0ccb5
#
_cell.length_a   1.000
_cell.length_b   1.000
_cell.length_c   1.000
_cell.angle_alpha   90.00
_cell.angle_beta   90.00
_cell.angle_gamma   90.00
#
_symmetry.space_group_name_H-M   'P 1'
#
loop_
_entity.id
_entity.type
_entity.pdbx_description
1 polymer ?
#
loop_
_entity_poly.entity_id
_entity_poly.type
_entity_poly.pdbx_seq_one_letter_code
_entity_poly.pdbx_strand_id
1 'polypeptide(L)'
;MKMENIQSHAIEFEEVVEKLNTSIEKGLTEKEVQNRLEKFGRNELIKGKSKTALQIFIGQFKDFLIYLLIFAIIISIIIGVWESAQPGAEAWSPEYTDAIVITTILIVNAVLGFYQEYQAEKSLESLKKLAPHFAKVRRDGRVVEIAVEDVVPGDIILFEEGDKFPADIRLYKKFSLYVDEAILTGESQPVKKTIKPVDEKMILADRTNLGYMNTVITRGNGEGIVIGTGMHTEIGKIAESLQEEEIEPSPFQKEVNRFGKLLGIVILVICALVFLTELVIIIATEGFAFGSDEVDQIIDAFKISISLAVSAVPEGLIVVITVVMSIGMRKMADRNALVRKLTAVETLGRVNVICSDKTGTLTKNEMTVVKLFIGGIEYNVEGVGYALEGKILDNSGNQIIATNKNYIKRFLEVCMFCNNSFVSPLNDGTKNTEVVGDPTEISLKVLAMKMELDTSSEKIDEIPFNSDRKMMSVVSKIDDSMFALIKGAPDMLLNNASKAVIDGQEKPIEEVRDIILQKNEEFAKNALRVLGIAYKPMNEGYKEEEIEKDYIYLGLAGIIDPARDEVKDAILEARNAGIRTIMITGDHKITALAIAQEIGLTESNESITGMELEEMNDDELREKVKTVDVFARVTSEHKLRILRRLKELDLVVSMTGDGVNDAPAVKGAHVGVAMGLKGTEVTQEASEVILIDDNYATIVNAIEEGRGIFETTKGFFRYMLSTNFDEIFLILIAYMLMKLFPLVFLALPVEPIQILWLNIATDGIPAMALGLTPTDPDVMKEKPRKGFTLLSEIKGPVLLLGIYTSITDIALYLLLWGVLLPAWAQTGIDPRLGTDFLDAGTASNLYAISLAQTILFTNLVVCELLFVYTCTSNTKPFYLFPNKHLFWATGLSLALQLLLLFTPMGLAFHVVPLFHPYYWITLICAAFSVSVVDEARKWRIRKKRGMRILRKS
;
A
#
# COMPACT_ATOMS: atom_id res chain seq x y z
N MET A 1 35.42 -24.47 8.56
CA MET A 1 36.42 -23.39 8.47
C MET A 1 35.70 -22.12 8.91
N LYS A 2 36.12 -21.48 9.96
CA LYS A 2 35.48 -20.22 10.39
C LYS A 2 35.82 -19.14 9.36
N MET A 3 34.85 -18.48 8.76
CA MET A 3 35.08 -17.39 7.78
C MET A 3 35.72 -16.13 8.40
N GLU A 4 35.83 -16.06 9.69
CA GLU A 4 36.29 -14.89 10.46
C GLU A 4 37.71 -14.38 10.20
N ASN A 5 38.50 -15.03 9.32
CA ASN A 5 39.92 -14.66 9.15
C ASN A 5 40.44 -14.59 7.69
N ILE A 6 39.58 -14.41 6.69
CA ILE A 6 40.08 -14.13 5.34
C ILE A 6 40.10 -12.61 5.18
N GLN A 7 41.26 -11.99 5.28
CA GLN A 7 41.42 -10.56 4.95
C GLN A 7 41.41 -10.38 3.42
N SER A 8 40.22 -10.57 2.86
CA SER A 8 39.99 -10.63 1.40
C SER A 8 40.40 -9.35 0.64
N HIS A 9 40.54 -8.21 1.34
CA HIS A 9 41.00 -6.96 0.77
C HIS A 9 42.55 -6.92 0.58
N ALA A 10 43.28 -7.67 1.38
CA ALA A 10 44.74 -7.62 1.39
C ALA A 10 45.41 -8.65 0.48
N ILE A 11 44.64 -9.62 -0.02
CA ILE A 11 45.18 -10.70 -0.87
C ILE A 11 44.69 -10.57 -2.32
N GLU A 12 45.39 -11.20 -3.26
CA GLU A 12 45.00 -11.26 -4.66
C GLU A 12 43.69 -12.04 -4.81
N PHE A 13 42.89 -11.71 -5.82
CA PHE A 13 41.55 -12.30 -5.95
C PHE A 13 41.61 -13.80 -6.28
N GLU A 14 42.67 -14.28 -6.94
CA GLU A 14 42.90 -15.70 -7.22
C GLU A 14 42.99 -16.52 -5.93
N GLU A 15 43.65 -15.99 -4.91
CA GLU A 15 43.72 -16.65 -3.59
C GLU A 15 42.35 -16.68 -2.91
N VAL A 16 41.52 -15.65 -3.13
CA VAL A 16 40.14 -15.64 -2.60
C VAL A 16 39.32 -16.72 -3.29
N VAL A 17 39.45 -16.88 -4.62
CA VAL A 17 38.77 -17.94 -5.39
C VAL A 17 39.18 -19.32 -4.87
N GLU A 18 40.48 -19.55 -4.62
CA GLU A 18 41.00 -20.82 -4.10
C GLU A 18 40.46 -21.10 -2.67
N LYS A 19 40.54 -20.12 -1.78
CA LYS A 19 40.05 -20.24 -0.38
C LYS A 19 38.58 -20.50 -0.29
N LEU A 20 37.79 -19.91 -1.19
CA LEU A 20 36.35 -20.11 -1.26
C LEU A 20 35.91 -21.31 -2.11
N ASN A 21 36.89 -22.02 -2.72
CA ASN A 21 36.65 -23.19 -3.58
C ASN A 21 35.53 -22.92 -4.59
N THR A 22 35.72 -21.88 -5.40
CA THR A 22 34.75 -21.45 -6.44
C THR A 22 35.48 -21.33 -7.80
N SER A 23 34.76 -21.08 -8.88
CA SER A 23 35.27 -20.86 -10.22
C SER A 23 34.72 -19.58 -10.83
N ILE A 24 35.57 -18.72 -11.36
CA ILE A 24 35.13 -17.48 -12.02
C ILE A 24 34.30 -17.76 -13.26
N GLU A 25 34.71 -18.77 -14.05
CA GLU A 25 34.05 -19.13 -15.31
C GLU A 25 32.72 -19.88 -15.10
N LYS A 26 32.71 -20.83 -14.15
CA LYS A 26 31.55 -21.72 -13.93
C LYS A 26 30.69 -21.31 -12.75
N GLY A 27 31.20 -20.56 -11.78
CA GLY A 27 30.55 -20.34 -10.52
C GLY A 27 30.43 -21.60 -9.65
N LEU A 28 29.54 -21.60 -8.71
CA LEU A 28 29.22 -22.76 -7.87
C LEU A 28 28.25 -23.72 -8.58
N THR A 29 28.32 -25.00 -8.25
CA THR A 29 27.30 -25.98 -8.65
C THR A 29 26.11 -25.96 -7.69
N GLU A 30 24.92 -26.32 -8.17
CA GLU A 30 23.71 -26.35 -7.36
C GLU A 30 23.87 -27.19 -6.08
N LYS A 31 24.59 -28.30 -6.14
CA LYS A 31 24.88 -29.15 -4.96
C LYS A 31 25.72 -28.43 -3.92
N GLU A 32 26.71 -27.63 -4.38
CA GLU A 32 27.57 -26.88 -3.48
C GLU A 32 26.83 -25.71 -2.86
N VAL A 33 25.92 -25.08 -3.61
CA VAL A 33 25.03 -24.02 -3.10
C VAL A 33 24.16 -24.56 -1.96
N GLN A 34 23.52 -25.70 -2.11
CA GLN A 34 22.73 -26.35 -1.05
C GLN A 34 23.55 -26.61 0.21
N ASN A 35 24.76 -27.16 0.04
CA ASN A 35 25.67 -27.39 1.17
C ASN A 35 26.06 -26.09 1.89
N ARG A 36 26.20 -24.99 1.15
CA ARG A 36 26.54 -23.69 1.73
C ARG A 36 25.35 -23.03 2.41
N LEU A 37 24.17 -23.17 1.85
CA LEU A 37 22.92 -22.72 2.49
C LEU A 37 22.69 -23.44 3.84
N GLU A 38 22.91 -24.76 3.90
CA GLU A 38 22.82 -25.50 5.17
C GLU A 38 23.88 -25.08 6.19
N LYS A 39 25.08 -24.72 5.72
CA LYS A 39 26.22 -24.37 6.57
C LYS A 39 26.20 -22.93 7.07
N PHE A 40 25.87 -21.97 6.20
CA PHE A 40 25.96 -20.53 6.49
C PHE A 40 24.59 -19.88 6.72
N GLY A 41 23.52 -20.60 6.42
CA GLY A 41 22.15 -20.05 6.45
C GLY A 41 21.83 -19.19 5.24
N ARG A 42 20.64 -18.60 5.23
CA ARG A 42 20.22 -17.65 4.21
C ARG A 42 20.89 -16.30 4.40
N ASN A 43 21.05 -15.57 3.30
CA ASN A 43 21.62 -14.24 3.30
C ASN A 43 20.57 -13.21 3.77
N GLU A 44 20.23 -13.27 5.07
CA GLU A 44 19.27 -12.36 5.71
C GLU A 44 19.95 -11.69 6.91
N LEU A 45 19.70 -10.39 7.06
CA LEU A 45 19.99 -9.70 8.30
C LEU A 45 18.93 -10.11 9.32
N ILE A 46 19.35 -10.48 10.53
CA ILE A 46 18.41 -10.71 11.64
C ILE A 46 17.69 -9.39 11.89
N LYS A 47 16.49 -9.25 11.35
CA LYS A 47 15.59 -8.14 11.69
C LYS A 47 15.33 -8.23 13.19
N GLY A 48 15.31 -7.07 13.86
CA GLY A 48 15.00 -6.99 15.29
C GLY A 48 13.86 -7.94 15.62
N LYS A 49 13.94 -8.68 16.72
CA LYS A 49 13.04 -9.77 17.08
C LYS A 49 11.59 -9.28 16.92
N SER A 50 10.87 -9.79 15.92
CA SER A 50 9.42 -9.67 15.89
C SER A 50 8.89 -10.09 17.26
N LYS A 51 7.92 -9.36 17.81
CA LYS A 51 7.36 -9.68 19.10
C LYS A 51 6.99 -11.17 19.13
N THR A 52 7.52 -11.89 20.09
CA THR A 52 7.14 -13.30 20.24
C THR A 52 5.66 -13.39 20.61
N ALA A 53 5.00 -14.52 20.27
CA ALA A 53 3.60 -14.75 20.61
C ALA A 53 3.35 -14.49 22.13
N LEU A 54 4.30 -14.87 22.99
CA LEU A 54 4.21 -14.58 24.44
C LEU A 54 4.31 -13.08 24.76
N GLN A 55 5.15 -12.33 24.05
CA GLN A 55 5.26 -10.88 24.24
C GLN A 55 4.01 -10.15 23.78
N ILE A 56 3.38 -10.59 22.69
CA ILE A 56 2.08 -10.07 22.23
C ILE A 56 1.03 -10.33 23.30
N PHE A 57 0.96 -11.56 23.82
CA PHE A 57 0.00 -11.95 24.87
C PHE A 57 0.19 -11.14 26.15
N ILE A 58 1.42 -11.04 26.66
CA ILE A 58 1.72 -10.21 27.84
C ILE A 58 1.47 -8.73 27.58
N GLY A 59 1.67 -8.30 26.33
CA GLY A 59 1.36 -6.95 25.88
C GLY A 59 -0.09 -6.55 26.14
N GLN A 60 -1.03 -7.51 26.01
CA GLN A 60 -2.45 -7.28 26.23
C GLN A 60 -2.75 -6.79 27.67
N PHE A 61 -1.92 -7.15 28.64
CA PHE A 61 -2.11 -6.74 30.05
C PHE A 61 -1.45 -5.40 30.42
N LYS A 62 -0.88 -4.67 29.47
CA LYS A 62 -0.18 -3.40 29.74
C LYS A 62 -1.04 -2.15 29.53
N ASP A 63 -2.33 -2.30 29.24
CA ASP A 63 -3.25 -1.18 29.10
C ASP A 63 -3.67 -0.61 30.47
N PHE A 64 -3.81 0.73 30.52
CA PHE A 64 -4.26 1.43 31.73
C PHE A 64 -5.60 0.92 32.24
N LEU A 65 -6.49 0.57 31.34
CA LEU A 65 -7.85 0.13 31.65
C LEU A 65 -7.88 -1.29 32.23
N ILE A 66 -6.97 -2.14 31.77
CA ILE A 66 -6.77 -3.46 32.38
C ILE A 66 -6.27 -3.34 33.83
N TYR A 67 -5.41 -2.36 34.10
CA TYR A 67 -5.03 -2.10 35.50
C TYR A 67 -6.21 -1.66 36.36
N LEU A 68 -7.16 -0.92 35.80
CA LEU A 68 -8.41 -0.54 36.49
C LEU A 68 -9.27 -1.78 36.78
N LEU A 69 -9.42 -2.71 35.80
CA LEU A 69 -10.14 -3.98 36.00
C LEU A 69 -9.48 -4.87 37.04
N ILE A 70 -8.14 -4.99 37.00
CA ILE A 70 -7.38 -5.73 38.03
C ILE A 70 -7.61 -5.12 39.39
N PHE A 71 -7.62 -3.79 39.50
CA PHE A 71 -7.94 -3.08 40.75
C PHE A 71 -9.38 -3.37 41.21
N ALA A 72 -10.35 -3.40 40.31
CA ALA A 72 -11.72 -3.80 40.61
C ALA A 72 -11.81 -5.23 41.14
N ILE A 73 -11.14 -6.19 40.50
CA ILE A 73 -11.06 -7.60 40.99
C ILE A 73 -10.52 -7.65 42.40
N ILE A 74 -9.42 -6.93 42.67
CA ILE A 74 -8.82 -6.91 44.01
C ILE A 74 -9.79 -6.36 45.07
N ILE A 75 -10.50 -5.30 44.71
CA ILE A 75 -11.50 -4.72 45.63
C ILE A 75 -12.68 -5.65 45.85
N SER A 76 -13.24 -6.24 44.78
CA SER A 76 -14.33 -7.23 44.90
C SER A 76 -13.91 -8.41 45.80
N ILE A 77 -12.67 -8.91 45.69
CA ILE A 77 -12.16 -9.93 46.61
C ILE A 77 -12.06 -9.44 48.07
N ILE A 78 -11.57 -8.20 48.27
CA ILE A 78 -11.46 -7.62 49.62
C ILE A 78 -12.84 -7.47 50.26
N ILE A 79 -13.82 -6.97 49.52
CA ILE A 79 -15.21 -6.81 49.96
C ILE A 79 -15.82 -8.18 50.27
N GLY A 80 -15.65 -9.19 49.36
CA GLY A 80 -16.15 -10.53 49.61
C GLY A 80 -15.55 -11.18 50.88
N VAL A 81 -14.25 -10.94 51.17
CA VAL A 81 -13.64 -11.39 52.40
C VAL A 81 -14.24 -10.68 53.61
N TRP A 82 -14.49 -9.38 53.52
CA TRP A 82 -15.08 -8.60 54.58
C TRP A 82 -16.52 -9.04 54.89
N GLU A 83 -17.37 -9.20 53.83
CA GLU A 83 -18.73 -9.68 53.96
C GLU A 83 -18.79 -11.12 54.55
N SER A 84 -17.98 -12.04 54.05
CA SER A 84 -17.91 -13.42 54.55
C SER A 84 -17.40 -13.52 56.01
N ALA A 85 -16.74 -12.47 56.52
CA ALA A 85 -16.27 -12.40 57.92
C ALA A 85 -17.34 -11.85 58.90
N GLN A 86 -18.52 -11.40 58.43
CA GLN A 86 -19.59 -10.90 59.29
C GLN A 86 -20.30 -12.06 60.04
N PRO A 87 -20.72 -11.84 61.28
CA PRO A 87 -21.42 -12.84 62.04
C PRO A 87 -22.75 -13.23 61.40
N GLY A 88 -22.88 -14.50 60.98
CA GLY A 88 -24.08 -15.04 60.32
C GLY A 88 -24.04 -14.98 58.79
N ALA A 89 -22.97 -14.55 58.17
CA ALA A 89 -22.81 -14.49 56.72
C ALA A 89 -22.61 -15.92 56.13
N GLU A 90 -23.02 -16.09 54.89
CA GLU A 90 -22.70 -17.30 54.11
C GLU A 90 -21.17 -17.32 53.78
N ALA A 91 -20.61 -18.51 53.72
CA ALA A 91 -19.16 -18.68 53.40
C ALA A 91 -18.81 -18.22 51.96
N TRP A 92 -19.79 -17.98 51.12
CA TRP A 92 -19.63 -17.51 49.73
C TRP A 92 -20.37 -16.20 49.52
N SER A 93 -19.62 -15.12 49.38
CA SER A 93 -20.16 -13.81 49.03
C SER A 93 -20.44 -13.71 47.50
N PRO A 94 -21.50 -13.04 47.06
CA PRO A 94 -21.73 -12.71 45.62
C PRO A 94 -20.55 -12.03 44.97
N GLU A 95 -19.76 -11.24 45.72
CA GLU A 95 -18.60 -10.51 45.21
C GLU A 95 -17.49 -11.42 44.69
N TYR A 96 -17.38 -12.64 45.22
CA TYR A 96 -16.45 -13.64 44.64
C TYR A 96 -16.87 -14.09 43.25
N THR A 97 -18.18 -14.16 42.98
CA THR A 97 -18.72 -14.46 41.67
C THR A 97 -18.36 -13.37 40.69
N ASP A 98 -18.52 -12.09 41.07
CA ASP A 98 -18.16 -10.94 40.25
C ASP A 98 -16.65 -10.92 39.94
N ALA A 99 -15.81 -11.13 40.95
CA ALA A 99 -14.36 -11.21 40.76
C ALA A 99 -13.94 -12.33 39.79
N ILE A 100 -14.55 -13.51 39.88
CA ILE A 100 -14.31 -14.65 38.99
C ILE A 100 -14.73 -14.31 37.55
N VAL A 101 -15.88 -13.70 37.40
CA VAL A 101 -16.41 -13.35 36.08
C VAL A 101 -15.59 -12.28 35.42
N ILE A 102 -15.27 -11.18 36.14
CA ILE A 102 -14.39 -10.11 35.59
C ILE A 102 -13.03 -10.72 35.21
N THR A 103 -12.46 -11.61 36.01
CA THR A 103 -11.21 -12.31 35.69
C THR A 103 -11.34 -13.17 34.44
N THR A 104 -12.43 -13.92 34.31
CA THR A 104 -12.69 -14.78 33.13
C THR A 104 -12.78 -13.95 31.86
N ILE A 105 -13.49 -12.85 31.93
CA ILE A 105 -13.66 -11.95 30.80
C ILE A 105 -12.34 -11.28 30.44
N LEU A 106 -11.56 -10.85 31.42
CA LEU A 106 -10.21 -10.29 31.20
C LEU A 106 -9.32 -11.28 30.46
N ILE A 107 -9.36 -12.57 30.82
CA ILE A 107 -8.60 -13.61 30.13
C ILE A 107 -9.14 -13.82 28.71
N VAL A 108 -10.45 -13.88 28.51
CA VAL A 108 -11.07 -14.02 27.19
C VAL A 108 -10.68 -12.84 26.28
N ASN A 109 -10.75 -11.63 26.80
CA ASN A 109 -10.32 -10.42 26.10
C ASN A 109 -8.83 -10.47 25.72
N ALA A 110 -7.96 -10.86 26.67
CA ALA A 110 -6.54 -10.97 26.40
C ALA A 110 -6.24 -12.03 25.32
N VAL A 111 -6.98 -13.14 25.28
CA VAL A 111 -6.86 -14.19 24.25
C VAL A 111 -7.36 -13.68 22.90
N LEU A 112 -8.48 -12.98 22.89
CA LEU A 112 -9.07 -12.43 21.66
C LEU A 112 -8.16 -11.34 21.06
N GLY A 113 -7.70 -10.39 21.88
CA GLY A 113 -6.76 -9.35 21.49
C GLY A 113 -5.42 -9.93 21.00
N PHE A 114 -4.90 -10.94 21.70
CA PHE A 114 -3.73 -11.69 21.24
C PHE A 114 -3.95 -12.30 19.85
N TYR A 115 -5.05 -13.00 19.64
CA TYR A 115 -5.35 -13.62 18.35
C TYR A 115 -5.45 -12.60 17.24
N GLN A 116 -6.11 -11.48 17.48
CA GLN A 116 -6.25 -10.37 16.52
C GLN A 116 -4.90 -9.74 16.18
N GLU A 117 -4.07 -9.37 17.18
CA GLU A 117 -2.75 -8.79 16.97
C GLU A 117 -1.79 -9.76 16.28
N TYR A 118 -1.83 -11.04 16.66
CA TYR A 118 -1.03 -12.08 16.03
C TYR A 118 -1.38 -12.29 14.55
N GLN A 119 -2.66 -12.30 14.20
CA GLN A 119 -3.11 -12.40 12.80
C GLN A 119 -2.72 -11.16 11.98
N ALA A 120 -2.82 -9.98 12.57
CA ALA A 120 -2.40 -8.73 11.92
C ALA A 120 -0.89 -8.73 11.63
N GLU A 121 -0.06 -9.11 12.61
CA GLU A 121 1.40 -9.22 12.46
C GLU A 121 1.79 -10.23 11.38
N LYS A 122 1.15 -11.41 11.38
CA LYS A 122 1.40 -12.44 10.38
C LYS A 122 0.99 -12.00 8.97
N SER A 123 -0.10 -11.25 8.84
CA SER A 123 -0.53 -10.69 7.55
C SER A 123 0.47 -9.66 7.04
N LEU A 124 1.01 -8.79 7.91
CA LEU A 124 2.06 -7.83 7.58
C LEU A 124 3.36 -8.53 7.15
N GLU A 125 3.74 -9.61 7.84
CA GLU A 125 4.94 -10.38 7.48
C GLU A 125 4.80 -11.03 6.10
N SER A 126 3.62 -11.58 5.78
CA SER A 126 3.37 -12.18 4.47
C SER A 126 3.43 -11.16 3.33
N LEU A 127 2.96 -9.92 3.56
CA LEU A 127 3.04 -8.85 2.56
C LEU A 127 4.48 -8.40 2.29
N LYS A 128 5.34 -8.36 3.32
CA LYS A 128 6.76 -8.03 3.16
C LYS A 128 7.52 -9.03 2.28
N LYS A 129 7.06 -10.29 2.21
CA LYS A 129 7.65 -11.34 1.37
C LYS A 129 7.24 -11.26 -0.11
N LEU A 130 6.30 -10.39 -0.48
CA LEU A 130 5.84 -10.23 -1.87
C LEU A 130 6.76 -9.37 -2.75
N ALA A 131 7.79 -8.73 -2.20
CA ALA A 131 8.82 -8.00 -2.96
C ALA A 131 10.19 -8.63 -2.69
N PRO A 132 10.54 -9.76 -3.30
CA PRO A 132 11.88 -10.32 -3.22
C PRO A 132 12.85 -9.42 -3.99
N HIS A 133 14.03 -9.18 -3.40
CA HIS A 133 15.15 -8.61 -4.12
C HIS A 133 15.88 -9.72 -4.86
N PHE A 134 16.31 -9.47 -6.10
CA PHE A 134 16.98 -10.45 -6.93
C PHE A 134 18.43 -10.05 -7.17
N ALA A 135 19.30 -11.03 -7.36
CA ALA A 135 20.70 -10.84 -7.71
C ALA A 135 21.06 -11.70 -8.93
N LYS A 136 21.83 -11.13 -9.85
CA LYS A 136 22.37 -11.86 -11.01
C LYS A 136 23.63 -12.60 -10.58
N VAL A 137 23.59 -13.92 -10.62
CA VAL A 137 24.71 -14.78 -10.22
C VAL A 137 25.13 -15.71 -11.34
N ARG A 138 26.41 -16.07 -11.37
CA ARG A 138 26.90 -17.12 -12.28
C ARG A 138 27.00 -18.44 -11.51
N ARG A 139 26.18 -19.44 -11.93
CA ARG A 139 26.16 -20.82 -11.40
C ARG A 139 26.14 -21.81 -12.55
N ASP A 140 26.85 -22.92 -12.42
CA ASP A 140 26.98 -23.95 -13.48
C ASP A 140 27.30 -23.39 -14.87
N GLY A 141 28.10 -22.31 -14.94
CA GLY A 141 28.50 -21.64 -16.17
C GLY A 141 27.42 -20.78 -16.85
N ARG A 142 26.27 -20.57 -16.19
CA ARG A 142 25.19 -19.73 -16.69
C ARG A 142 24.93 -18.57 -15.73
N VAL A 143 24.54 -17.44 -16.28
CA VAL A 143 24.03 -16.32 -15.48
C VAL A 143 22.55 -16.58 -15.20
N VAL A 144 22.18 -16.61 -13.93
CA VAL A 144 20.83 -16.81 -13.45
C VAL A 144 20.48 -15.72 -12.46
N GLU A 145 19.22 -15.34 -12.42
CA GLU A 145 18.68 -14.42 -11.43
C GLU A 145 18.09 -15.20 -10.26
N ILE A 146 18.55 -14.92 -9.05
CA ILE A 146 18.11 -15.61 -7.83
C ILE A 146 17.67 -14.61 -6.77
N ALA A 147 16.86 -15.05 -5.81
CA ALA A 147 16.55 -14.23 -4.64
C ALA A 147 17.83 -13.90 -3.85
N VAL A 148 17.98 -12.66 -3.41
CA VAL A 148 19.14 -12.22 -2.61
C VAL A 148 19.33 -13.08 -1.36
N GLU A 149 18.25 -13.59 -0.78
CA GLU A 149 18.26 -14.51 0.36
C GLU A 149 18.98 -15.84 0.10
N ASP A 150 19.05 -16.25 -1.16
CA ASP A 150 19.68 -17.53 -1.60
C ASP A 150 21.13 -17.35 -2.08
N VAL A 151 21.69 -16.15 -1.94
CA VAL A 151 23.11 -15.85 -2.21
C VAL A 151 23.97 -16.49 -1.12
N VAL A 152 25.03 -17.18 -1.54
CA VAL A 152 25.95 -17.86 -0.62
C VAL A 152 27.40 -17.41 -0.84
N PRO A 153 28.25 -17.51 0.19
CA PRO A 153 29.66 -17.21 0.05
C PRO A 153 30.32 -18.05 -1.06
N GLY A 154 31.06 -17.38 -1.97
CA GLY A 154 31.66 -18.01 -3.15
C GLY A 154 30.84 -17.90 -4.43
N ASP A 155 29.62 -17.37 -4.39
CA ASP A 155 28.86 -16.99 -5.59
C ASP A 155 29.58 -15.88 -6.36
N ILE A 156 29.48 -15.92 -7.69
CA ILE A 156 29.95 -14.85 -8.57
C ILE A 156 28.79 -13.94 -8.91
N ILE A 157 28.83 -12.71 -8.42
CA ILE A 157 27.78 -11.70 -8.64
C ILE A 157 28.15 -10.84 -9.84
N LEU A 158 27.16 -10.59 -10.71
CA LEU A 158 27.20 -9.58 -11.76
C LEU A 158 26.31 -8.42 -11.33
N PHE A 159 26.82 -7.21 -11.47
CA PHE A 159 26.11 -6.01 -11.01
C PHE A 159 26.33 -4.84 -11.99
N GLU A 160 25.36 -3.92 -11.99
CA GLU A 160 25.35 -2.74 -12.84
C GLU A 160 24.87 -1.48 -12.10
N GLU A 161 24.93 -0.35 -12.77
CA GLU A 161 24.48 0.93 -12.22
C GLU A 161 23.01 0.84 -11.75
N GLY A 162 22.76 1.26 -10.50
CA GLY A 162 21.45 1.20 -9.86
C GLY A 162 21.21 -0.03 -9.00
N ASP A 163 22.06 -1.04 -9.11
CA ASP A 163 22.00 -2.23 -8.24
C ASP A 163 22.59 -1.93 -6.86
N LYS A 164 22.20 -2.74 -5.89
CA LYS A 164 22.86 -2.85 -4.60
C LYS A 164 23.68 -4.12 -4.53
N PHE A 165 24.78 -4.05 -3.81
CA PHE A 165 25.49 -5.27 -3.50
C PHE A 165 24.65 -6.16 -2.57
N PRO A 166 24.32 -7.40 -3.00
CA PRO A 166 23.46 -8.30 -2.23
C PRO A 166 24.15 -8.87 -0.99
N ALA A 167 25.46 -8.80 -0.93
CA ALA A 167 26.32 -9.36 0.10
C ALA A 167 27.65 -8.60 0.11
N ASP A 168 28.57 -8.89 1.03
CA ASP A 168 29.92 -8.38 0.95
C ASP A 168 30.68 -9.15 -0.12
N ILE A 169 31.30 -8.44 -1.08
CA ILE A 169 31.96 -9.02 -2.25
C ILE A 169 33.38 -8.51 -2.44
N ARG A 170 34.25 -9.36 -2.97
CA ARG A 170 35.59 -9.03 -3.46
C ARG A 170 35.51 -8.79 -4.96
N LEU A 171 35.84 -7.57 -5.40
CA LEU A 171 35.82 -7.18 -6.81
C LEU A 171 37.00 -7.79 -7.57
N TYR A 172 36.75 -8.36 -8.75
CA TYR A 172 37.82 -8.84 -9.65
C TYR A 172 37.71 -8.27 -11.07
N LYS A 173 36.55 -7.76 -11.47
CA LYS A 173 36.32 -7.10 -12.75
C LYS A 173 35.44 -5.88 -12.58
N LYS A 174 35.80 -4.76 -13.20
CA LYS A 174 35.00 -3.52 -13.08
C LYS A 174 35.24 -2.59 -14.27
N PHE A 175 34.20 -1.82 -14.62
CA PHE A 175 34.25 -0.73 -15.58
C PHE A 175 33.73 0.55 -14.96
N SER A 176 34.58 1.55 -14.79
CA SER A 176 34.22 2.88 -14.24
C SER A 176 33.33 2.83 -13.00
N LEU A 177 33.60 1.91 -12.07
CA LEU A 177 32.73 1.61 -10.91
C LEU A 177 32.89 2.66 -9.81
N TYR A 178 31.76 3.25 -9.41
CA TYR A 178 31.60 4.14 -8.26
C TYR A 178 30.46 3.62 -7.39
N VAL A 179 30.67 3.63 -6.08
CA VAL A 179 29.72 3.07 -5.09
C VAL A 179 29.48 4.08 -3.99
N ASP A 180 28.22 4.32 -3.68
CA ASP A 180 27.80 5.09 -2.50
C ASP A 180 27.87 4.18 -1.27
N GLU A 181 28.78 4.49 -0.36
CA GLU A 181 29.03 3.76 0.88
C GLU A 181 28.61 4.59 2.11
N ALA A 182 27.80 5.63 1.94
CA ALA A 182 27.38 6.53 3.01
C ALA A 182 26.74 5.78 4.20
N ILE A 183 26.06 4.67 3.93
CA ILE A 183 25.44 3.82 4.97
C ILE A 183 26.47 3.20 5.93
N LEU A 184 27.70 3.04 5.51
CA LEU A 184 28.78 2.46 6.31
C LEU A 184 29.79 3.49 6.81
N THR A 185 30.09 4.48 5.97
CA THR A 185 31.18 5.44 6.23
C THR A 185 30.67 6.80 6.71
N GLY A 186 29.41 7.13 6.46
CA GLY A 186 28.82 8.47 6.68
C GLY A 186 29.21 9.49 5.62
N GLU A 187 30.10 9.14 4.68
CA GLU A 187 30.57 10.04 3.60
C GLU A 187 29.61 9.98 2.41
N SER A 188 29.10 11.13 1.99
CA SER A 188 28.07 11.23 0.92
C SER A 188 28.66 11.23 -0.51
N GLN A 189 30.00 11.18 -0.68
CA GLN A 189 30.60 11.12 -2.01
C GLN A 189 30.85 9.68 -2.45
N PRO A 190 30.45 9.28 -3.67
CA PRO A 190 30.68 7.94 -4.18
C PRO A 190 32.16 7.59 -4.27
N VAL A 191 32.52 6.42 -3.77
CA VAL A 191 33.88 5.90 -3.73
C VAL A 191 34.24 5.21 -5.05
N LYS A 192 35.34 5.61 -5.67
CA LYS A 192 35.87 4.93 -6.88
C LYS A 192 36.49 3.61 -6.49
N LYS A 193 36.00 2.50 -7.03
CA LYS A 193 36.47 1.15 -6.72
C LYS A 193 37.68 0.73 -7.56
N THR A 194 38.49 -0.18 -6.97
CA THR A 194 39.65 -0.81 -7.59
C THR A 194 39.55 -2.33 -7.53
N ILE A 195 40.44 -3.06 -8.19
CA ILE A 195 40.53 -4.52 -8.08
C ILE A 195 41.83 -4.98 -7.40
N LYS A 196 42.80 -4.08 -7.23
CA LYS A 196 44.10 -4.40 -6.65
C LYS A 196 44.01 -4.63 -5.15
N PRO A 197 44.80 -5.50 -4.55
CA PRO A 197 44.90 -5.62 -3.10
C PRO A 197 45.26 -4.30 -2.45
N VAL A 198 44.74 -4.07 -1.25
CA VAL A 198 45.04 -2.91 -0.41
C VAL A 198 45.71 -3.36 0.89
N ASP A 199 46.37 -2.45 1.60
CA ASP A 199 47.09 -2.78 2.83
C ASP A 199 46.17 -3.46 3.87
N GLU A 200 46.70 -4.49 4.55
CA GLU A 200 45.99 -5.26 5.56
C GLU A 200 45.37 -4.41 6.68
N LYS A 201 46.03 -3.30 7.04
CA LYS A 201 45.63 -2.38 8.12
C LYS A 201 44.67 -1.29 7.70
N MET A 202 44.21 -1.27 6.42
CA MET A 202 43.26 -0.27 5.94
C MET A 202 41.95 -0.33 6.67
N ILE A 203 41.46 0.84 7.06
CA ILE A 203 40.08 1.00 7.65
C ILE A 203 39.00 0.69 6.61
N LEU A 204 37.82 0.43 7.07
CA LEU A 204 36.70 -0.01 6.23
C LEU A 204 36.47 0.88 5.02
N ALA A 205 36.45 2.20 5.19
CA ALA A 205 36.25 3.20 4.16
C ALA A 205 37.31 3.19 3.04
N ASP A 206 38.55 2.74 3.34
CA ASP A 206 39.65 2.75 2.40
C ASP A 206 39.82 1.41 1.66
N ARG A 207 38.98 0.40 1.97
CA ARG A 207 39.04 -0.92 1.29
C ARG A 207 38.33 -0.85 -0.06
N THR A 208 38.91 -0.12 -0.99
CA THR A 208 38.31 0.22 -2.28
C THR A 208 38.10 -0.98 -3.23
N ASN A 209 38.63 -2.15 -2.90
CA ASN A 209 38.50 -3.39 -3.69
C ASN A 209 37.37 -4.32 -3.18
N LEU A 210 36.59 -3.86 -2.20
CA LEU A 210 35.41 -4.54 -1.70
C LEU A 210 34.17 -3.78 -2.10
N GLY A 211 33.08 -4.49 -2.28
CA GLY A 211 31.70 -3.98 -2.27
C GLY A 211 30.99 -4.51 -1.04
N TYR A 212 30.24 -3.68 -0.36
CA TYR A 212 29.56 -4.02 0.89
C TYR A 212 28.06 -4.17 0.71
N MET A 213 27.46 -5.11 1.41
CA MET A 213 26.03 -5.35 1.39
C MET A 213 25.24 -4.04 1.55
N ASN A 214 24.17 -3.87 0.77
CA ASN A 214 23.27 -2.70 0.77
C ASN A 214 23.92 -1.36 0.35
N THR A 215 25.19 -1.34 -0.10
CA THR A 215 25.74 -0.14 -0.73
C THR A 215 25.37 -0.07 -2.22
N VAL A 216 25.24 1.15 -2.73
CA VAL A 216 24.61 1.43 -4.03
C VAL A 216 25.64 1.69 -5.11
N ILE A 217 25.48 1.06 -6.26
CA ILE A 217 26.30 1.32 -7.44
C ILE A 217 25.75 2.56 -8.16
N THR A 218 26.45 3.68 -8.03
CA THR A 218 26.04 4.95 -8.62
C THR A 218 26.50 5.13 -10.06
N ARG A 219 27.52 4.34 -10.48
CA ARG A 219 28.03 4.36 -11.85
C ARG A 219 28.87 3.14 -12.15
N GLY A 220 28.72 2.62 -13.38
CA GLY A 220 29.55 1.53 -13.92
C GLY A 220 28.98 0.15 -13.62
N ASN A 221 29.76 -0.87 -13.94
CA ASN A 221 29.39 -2.27 -13.76
C ASN A 221 30.61 -3.13 -13.42
N GLY A 222 30.37 -4.39 -13.07
CA GLY A 222 31.45 -5.32 -12.78
C GLY A 222 31.00 -6.70 -12.32
N GLU A 223 31.99 -7.46 -11.86
CA GLU A 223 31.80 -8.81 -11.32
C GLU A 223 32.61 -8.95 -10.02
N GLY A 224 32.08 -9.69 -9.06
CA GLY A 224 32.75 -9.92 -7.78
C GLY A 224 32.38 -11.26 -7.15
N ILE A 225 33.17 -11.68 -6.17
CA ILE A 225 33.02 -12.95 -5.45
C ILE A 225 32.43 -12.64 -4.08
N VAL A 226 31.34 -13.31 -3.69
CA VAL A 226 30.74 -13.17 -2.36
C VAL A 226 31.70 -13.71 -1.30
N ILE A 227 32.03 -12.84 -0.33
CA ILE A 227 32.95 -13.18 0.78
C ILE A 227 32.24 -13.26 2.13
N GLY A 228 31.06 -12.62 2.28
CA GLY A 228 30.25 -12.62 3.51
C GLY A 228 28.78 -12.43 3.21
N THR A 229 27.92 -13.10 3.96
CA THR A 229 26.44 -13.06 3.81
C THR A 229 25.76 -12.81 5.14
N GLY A 230 24.59 -12.20 5.13
CA GLY A 230 23.73 -11.96 6.29
C GLY A 230 24.44 -11.27 7.46
N MET A 231 24.35 -11.83 8.66
CA MET A 231 24.97 -11.28 9.86
C MET A 231 26.51 -11.29 9.85
N HIS A 232 27.13 -11.98 8.87
CA HIS A 232 28.59 -11.99 8.70
C HIS A 232 29.10 -10.87 7.77
N THR A 233 28.24 -10.04 7.22
CA THR A 233 28.59 -8.83 6.47
C THR A 233 28.98 -7.69 7.42
N GLU A 234 29.64 -6.65 6.90
CA GLU A 234 29.96 -5.47 7.72
C GLU A 234 28.69 -4.75 8.21
N ILE A 235 27.64 -4.68 7.39
CA ILE A 235 26.31 -4.18 7.82
C ILE A 235 25.68 -5.11 8.86
N GLY A 236 25.83 -6.42 8.71
CA GLY A 236 25.33 -7.38 9.70
C GLY A 236 25.94 -7.18 11.10
N LYS A 237 27.23 -6.91 11.18
CA LYS A 237 27.95 -6.59 12.43
C LYS A 237 27.43 -5.28 13.06
N ILE A 238 27.09 -4.28 12.25
CA ILE A 238 26.50 -3.02 12.71
C ILE A 238 25.06 -3.26 13.20
N ALA A 239 24.27 -4.04 12.48
CA ALA A 239 22.89 -4.36 12.82
C ALA A 239 22.77 -5.11 14.16
N GLU A 240 23.77 -5.94 14.53
CA GLU A 240 23.84 -6.61 15.81
C GLU A 240 24.01 -5.60 16.99
N SER A 241 24.66 -4.47 16.74
CA SER A 241 24.88 -3.41 17.72
C SER A 241 23.78 -2.33 17.79
N LEU A 242 22.92 -2.23 16.76
CA LEU A 242 21.79 -1.32 16.70
C LEU A 242 20.54 -2.02 17.24
N GLN A 243 20.23 -1.82 18.54
CA GLN A 243 18.95 -2.22 19.12
C GLN A 243 17.82 -1.36 18.57
N GLU A 244 16.81 -2.02 18.04
CA GLU A 244 15.41 -1.62 17.79
C GLU A 244 15.13 -0.10 17.66
N GLU A 245 15.07 0.41 16.44
CA GLU A 245 14.23 1.58 16.17
C GLU A 245 12.76 1.14 16.25
N GLU A 246 12.03 1.65 17.24
CA GLU A 246 10.59 1.51 17.34
C GLU A 246 9.95 2.10 16.06
N ILE A 247 9.09 1.33 15.39
CA ILE A 247 8.32 1.80 14.22
C ILE A 247 7.44 2.96 14.70
N GLU A 248 7.72 4.18 14.24
CA GLU A 248 6.89 5.33 14.59
C GLU A 248 5.42 5.10 14.20
N PRO A 249 4.48 5.34 15.15
CA PRO A 249 3.06 5.20 14.86
C PRO A 249 2.60 6.21 13.81
N SER A 250 1.66 5.80 12.96
CA SER A 250 1.12 6.65 11.90
C SER A 250 0.47 7.92 12.48
N PRO A 251 0.36 9.02 11.69
CA PRO A 251 -0.37 10.20 12.11
C PRO A 251 -1.78 9.88 12.60
N PHE A 252 -2.45 8.94 11.92
CA PHE A 252 -3.75 8.44 12.31
C PHE A 252 -3.73 7.70 13.65
N GLN A 253 -2.77 6.81 13.88
CA GLN A 253 -2.60 6.14 15.17
C GLN A 253 -2.28 7.14 16.29
N LYS A 254 -1.48 8.18 16.00
CA LYS A 254 -1.20 9.29 16.94
C LYS A 254 -2.50 10.04 17.32
N GLU A 255 -3.39 10.30 16.34
CA GLU A 255 -4.68 10.95 16.57
C GLU A 255 -5.62 10.08 17.41
N VAL A 256 -5.71 8.80 17.07
CA VAL A 256 -6.53 7.82 17.81
C VAL A 256 -6.04 7.66 19.25
N ASN A 257 -4.73 7.55 19.46
CA ASN A 257 -4.15 7.47 20.79
C ASN A 257 -4.41 8.74 21.61
N ARG A 258 -4.35 9.91 20.97
CA ARG A 258 -4.69 11.19 21.63
C ARG A 258 -6.16 11.24 22.03
N PHE A 259 -7.04 10.76 21.15
CA PHE A 259 -8.47 10.68 21.42
C PHE A 259 -8.76 9.69 22.54
N GLY A 260 -8.17 8.49 22.52
CA GLY A 260 -8.34 7.50 23.59
C GLY A 260 -7.90 8.04 24.96
N LYS A 261 -6.78 8.76 25.02
CA LYS A 261 -6.34 9.44 26.25
C LYS A 261 -7.33 10.50 26.71
N LEU A 262 -7.84 11.33 25.80
CA LEU A 262 -8.84 12.35 26.13
C LEU A 262 -10.11 11.70 26.67
N LEU A 263 -10.61 10.66 26.00
CA LEU A 263 -11.79 9.91 26.42
C LEU A 263 -11.58 9.31 27.80
N GLY A 264 -10.44 8.64 28.04
CA GLY A 264 -10.10 8.09 29.34
C GLY A 264 -10.06 9.14 30.48
N ILE A 265 -9.56 10.34 30.22
CA ILE A 265 -9.59 11.45 31.20
C ILE A 265 -11.04 11.89 31.47
N VAL A 266 -11.86 12.03 30.44
CA VAL A 266 -13.29 12.41 30.58
C VAL A 266 -14.01 11.38 31.44
N ILE A 267 -13.80 10.12 31.17
CA ILE A 267 -14.38 8.99 31.93
C ILE A 267 -13.96 9.05 33.39
N LEU A 268 -12.68 9.18 33.67
CA LEU A 268 -12.17 9.29 35.04
C LEU A 268 -12.80 10.46 35.79
N VAL A 269 -13.01 11.60 35.12
CA VAL A 269 -13.68 12.76 35.72
C VAL A 269 -15.16 12.45 36.02
N ILE A 270 -15.87 11.76 35.11
CA ILE A 270 -17.27 11.35 35.34
C ILE A 270 -17.36 10.35 36.49
N CYS A 271 -16.49 9.32 36.52
CA CYS A 271 -16.44 8.35 37.61
C CYS A 271 -16.15 9.02 38.96
N ALA A 272 -15.17 9.91 39.01
CA ALA A 272 -14.87 10.65 40.22
C ALA A 272 -16.04 11.55 40.67
N LEU A 273 -16.74 12.20 39.73
CA LEU A 273 -17.91 13.01 40.01
C LEU A 273 -19.07 12.17 40.60
N VAL A 274 -19.37 11.02 40.00
CA VAL A 274 -20.40 10.09 40.47
C VAL A 274 -20.06 9.62 41.88
N PHE A 275 -18.84 9.12 42.05
CA PHE A 275 -18.35 8.64 43.39
C PHE A 275 -18.40 9.73 44.45
N LEU A 276 -17.89 10.92 44.13
CA LEU A 276 -17.89 12.06 45.11
C LEU A 276 -19.32 12.53 45.40
N THR A 277 -20.23 12.49 44.44
CA THR A 277 -21.63 12.85 44.62
C THR A 277 -22.28 11.89 45.60
N GLU A 278 -22.05 10.59 45.47
CA GLU A 278 -22.54 9.60 46.45
C GLU A 278 -21.95 9.81 47.82
N LEU A 279 -20.67 9.98 47.93
CA LEU A 279 -19.98 10.21 49.21
C LEU A 279 -20.55 11.48 49.92
N VAL A 280 -20.81 12.55 49.16
CA VAL A 280 -21.42 13.77 49.70
C VAL A 280 -22.85 13.51 50.16
N ILE A 281 -23.64 12.74 49.44
CA ILE A 281 -25.04 12.40 49.82
C ILE A 281 -25.01 11.58 51.11
N ILE A 282 -24.20 10.55 51.21
CA ILE A 282 -24.04 9.69 52.41
C ILE A 282 -23.66 10.56 53.61
N ILE A 283 -22.65 11.40 53.50
CA ILE A 283 -22.22 12.30 54.58
C ILE A 283 -23.30 13.29 54.98
N ALA A 284 -24.07 13.79 54.02
CA ALA A 284 -25.13 14.79 54.28
C ALA A 284 -26.40 14.19 54.93
N THR A 285 -26.74 12.91 54.63
CA THR A 285 -27.91 12.23 55.14
C THR A 285 -27.65 11.57 56.48
N GLU A 286 -26.49 10.98 56.70
CA GLU A 286 -26.22 10.08 57.85
C GLU A 286 -25.04 10.56 58.72
N GLY A 287 -24.35 11.59 58.30
CA GLY A 287 -23.20 12.15 59.02
C GLY A 287 -21.89 11.38 58.80
N PHE A 288 -20.91 11.59 59.68
CA PHE A 288 -19.60 10.92 59.63
C PHE A 288 -19.55 9.58 60.39
N ALA A 289 -20.68 8.93 60.64
CA ALA A 289 -20.71 7.63 61.28
C ALA A 289 -20.62 6.57 60.19
N PHE A 290 -19.58 5.76 60.20
CA PHE A 290 -19.42 4.65 59.26
C PHE A 290 -19.95 3.36 59.94
N GLY A 291 -21.26 3.09 59.78
CA GLY A 291 -21.88 1.80 60.10
C GLY A 291 -21.80 0.82 58.93
N SER A 292 -22.41 -0.37 59.07
CA SER A 292 -22.47 -1.36 58.00
C SER A 292 -23.20 -0.86 56.75
N ASP A 293 -24.33 -0.17 56.96
CA ASP A 293 -25.22 0.29 55.88
C ASP A 293 -24.57 1.40 55.02
N GLU A 294 -23.77 2.27 55.62
CA GLU A 294 -23.02 3.33 54.93
C GLU A 294 -21.82 2.76 54.13
N VAL A 295 -21.20 1.70 54.62
CA VAL A 295 -20.13 0.99 53.89
C VAL A 295 -20.71 0.32 52.65
N ASP A 296 -21.90 -0.30 52.76
CA ASP A 296 -22.57 -0.93 51.59
C ASP A 296 -22.93 0.10 50.51
N GLN A 297 -23.41 1.29 50.91
CA GLN A 297 -23.69 2.41 49.97
C GLN A 297 -22.40 2.92 49.29
N ILE A 298 -21.25 2.98 50.01
CA ILE A 298 -19.97 3.36 49.41
C ILE A 298 -19.50 2.29 48.38
N ILE A 299 -19.71 1.04 48.72
CA ILE A 299 -19.43 -0.10 47.82
C ILE A 299 -20.25 -0.01 46.54
N ASP A 300 -21.54 0.25 46.64
CA ASP A 300 -22.44 0.41 45.48
C ASP A 300 -22.03 1.62 44.63
N ALA A 301 -21.69 2.76 45.24
CA ALA A 301 -21.17 3.92 44.54
C ALA A 301 -19.88 3.58 43.75
N PHE A 302 -19.04 2.77 44.32
CA PHE A 302 -17.82 2.33 43.68
C PHE A 302 -18.11 1.36 42.51
N LYS A 303 -19.05 0.42 42.68
CA LYS A 303 -19.52 -0.48 41.59
C LYS A 303 -20.08 0.30 40.40
N ILE A 304 -20.88 1.32 40.65
CA ILE A 304 -21.41 2.20 39.60
C ILE A 304 -20.28 2.93 38.86
N SER A 305 -19.31 3.45 39.60
CA SER A 305 -18.15 4.12 39.02
C SER A 305 -17.29 3.19 38.16
N ILE A 306 -17.11 1.95 38.57
CA ILE A 306 -16.41 0.90 37.80
C ILE A 306 -17.22 0.57 36.54
N SER A 307 -18.52 0.37 36.67
CA SER A 307 -19.42 0.13 35.51
C SER A 307 -19.25 1.18 34.42
N LEU A 308 -19.32 2.45 34.83
CA LEU A 308 -19.10 3.58 33.94
C LEU A 308 -17.71 3.56 33.32
N ALA A 309 -16.68 3.21 34.07
CA ALA A 309 -15.32 3.14 33.57
C ALA A 309 -15.16 2.03 32.54
N VAL A 310 -15.74 0.87 32.77
CA VAL A 310 -15.68 -0.31 31.88
C VAL A 310 -16.46 -0.05 30.57
N SER A 311 -17.69 0.47 30.65
CA SER A 311 -18.53 0.73 29.48
C SER A 311 -17.95 1.77 28.53
N ALA A 312 -17.16 2.68 29.05
CA ALA A 312 -16.63 3.80 28.30
C ALA A 312 -15.36 3.48 27.48
N VAL A 313 -14.83 2.27 27.61
CA VAL A 313 -13.57 1.87 26.96
C VAL A 313 -13.86 1.17 25.65
N PRO A 314 -13.51 1.79 24.50
CA PRO A 314 -13.60 1.10 23.22
C PRO A 314 -12.48 0.06 23.13
N GLU A 315 -12.71 -1.12 23.67
CA GLU A 315 -11.76 -2.24 23.61
C GLU A 315 -11.48 -2.63 22.16
N GLY A 316 -10.24 -2.90 21.84
CA GLY A 316 -9.86 -3.34 20.48
C GLY A 316 -9.78 -2.25 19.39
N LEU A 317 -10.04 -0.97 19.69
CA LEU A 317 -10.03 0.10 18.70
C LEU A 317 -8.75 0.15 17.85
N ILE A 318 -7.57 0.07 18.48
CA ILE A 318 -6.27 0.11 17.80
C ILE A 318 -6.05 -1.16 16.98
N VAL A 319 -6.44 -2.31 17.52
CA VAL A 319 -6.27 -3.62 16.86
C VAL A 319 -7.11 -3.71 15.60
N VAL A 320 -8.38 -3.30 15.66
CA VAL A 320 -9.28 -3.35 14.49
C VAL A 320 -8.79 -2.41 13.38
N ILE A 321 -8.25 -1.23 13.72
CA ILE A 321 -7.64 -0.33 12.74
C ILE A 321 -6.49 -1.03 12.01
N THR A 322 -5.61 -1.69 12.76
CA THR A 322 -4.47 -2.41 12.17
C THR A 322 -4.96 -3.54 11.25
N VAL A 323 -5.99 -4.26 11.64
CA VAL A 323 -6.63 -5.31 10.82
C VAL A 323 -7.24 -4.72 9.55
N VAL A 324 -8.02 -3.64 9.65
CA VAL A 324 -8.64 -2.97 8.49
C VAL A 324 -7.58 -2.46 7.51
N MET A 325 -6.51 -1.85 8.02
CA MET A 325 -5.40 -1.39 7.18
C MET A 325 -4.64 -2.55 6.52
N SER A 326 -4.42 -3.66 7.25
CA SER A 326 -3.79 -4.87 6.68
C SER A 326 -4.63 -5.49 5.55
N ILE A 327 -5.94 -5.57 5.74
CA ILE A 327 -6.88 -6.03 4.69
C ILE A 327 -6.82 -5.08 3.49
N GLY A 328 -6.77 -3.78 3.74
CA GLY A 328 -6.64 -2.77 2.70
C GLY A 328 -5.35 -2.90 1.90
N MET A 329 -4.21 -3.08 2.57
CA MET A 329 -2.93 -3.33 1.88
C MET A 329 -2.97 -4.58 1.01
N ARG A 330 -3.61 -5.65 1.51
CA ARG A 330 -3.78 -6.87 0.72
C ARG A 330 -4.62 -6.62 -0.54
N LYS A 331 -5.75 -5.90 -0.43
CA LYS A 331 -6.56 -5.50 -1.60
C LYS A 331 -5.76 -4.66 -2.61
N MET A 332 -4.89 -3.76 -2.13
CA MET A 332 -4.00 -2.99 -3.00
C MET A 332 -2.98 -3.89 -3.70
N ALA A 333 -2.37 -4.84 -2.97
CA ALA A 333 -1.43 -5.81 -3.53
C ALA A 333 -2.11 -6.73 -4.58
N ASP A 334 -3.33 -7.17 -4.33
CA ASP A 334 -4.14 -7.95 -5.29
C ASP A 334 -4.44 -7.13 -6.58
N ARG A 335 -4.28 -5.80 -6.55
CA ARG A 335 -4.38 -4.87 -7.68
C ARG A 335 -3.02 -4.30 -8.09
N ASN A 336 -1.94 -5.03 -7.90
CA ASN A 336 -0.55 -4.71 -8.28
C ASN A 336 0.10 -3.53 -7.54
N ALA A 337 -0.50 -2.98 -6.50
CA ALA A 337 0.10 -1.92 -5.67
C ALA A 337 0.60 -2.50 -4.35
N LEU A 338 1.89 -2.78 -4.24
CA LEU A 338 2.51 -3.29 -3.03
C LEU A 338 2.85 -2.14 -2.08
N VAL A 339 2.08 -2.01 -1.02
CA VAL A 339 2.30 -0.99 0.00
C VAL A 339 3.24 -1.50 1.08
N ARG A 340 4.33 -0.79 1.34
CA ARG A 340 5.38 -1.19 2.29
C ARG A 340 5.16 -0.66 3.71
N LYS A 341 4.45 0.47 3.85
CA LYS A 341 4.19 1.13 5.13
C LYS A 341 2.70 1.36 5.34
N LEU A 342 2.18 1.02 6.51
CA LEU A 342 0.76 1.26 6.89
C LEU A 342 0.35 2.73 6.71
N THR A 343 1.28 3.67 6.97
CA THR A 343 1.04 5.11 6.83
C THR A 343 0.71 5.53 5.41
N ALA A 344 1.24 4.82 4.42
CA ALA A 344 1.00 5.14 3.00
C ALA A 344 -0.44 4.87 2.57
N VAL A 345 -1.10 3.84 3.14
CA VAL A 345 -2.52 3.53 2.85
C VAL A 345 -3.42 4.73 3.11
N GLU A 346 -3.22 5.36 4.26
CA GLU A 346 -3.97 6.55 4.66
C GLU A 346 -3.64 7.76 3.78
N THR A 347 -2.34 7.98 3.53
CA THR A 347 -1.85 9.13 2.77
C THR A 347 -2.29 9.05 1.30
N LEU A 348 -2.32 7.84 0.70
CA LEU A 348 -2.84 7.59 -0.65
C LEU A 348 -4.26 8.12 -0.80
N GLY A 349 -5.16 7.84 0.15
CA GLY A 349 -6.54 8.33 0.11
C GLY A 349 -6.67 9.86 0.13
N ARG A 350 -5.60 10.59 0.45
CA ARG A 350 -5.55 12.06 0.54
C ARG A 350 -4.80 12.74 -0.60
N VAL A 351 -4.20 11.99 -1.50
CA VAL A 351 -3.41 12.53 -2.62
C VAL A 351 -4.22 13.52 -3.43
N ASN A 352 -3.62 14.72 -3.62
CA ASN A 352 -4.15 15.82 -4.43
C ASN A 352 -3.46 15.90 -5.80
N VAL A 353 -2.16 15.53 -5.83
CA VAL A 353 -1.31 15.64 -7.01
C VAL A 353 -0.52 14.36 -7.19
N ILE A 354 -0.52 13.82 -8.39
CA ILE A 354 0.36 12.75 -8.82
C ILE A 354 1.40 13.37 -9.76
N CYS A 355 2.66 13.37 -9.33
CA CYS A 355 3.80 13.71 -10.18
C CYS A 355 4.31 12.40 -10.78
N SER A 356 4.09 12.23 -12.08
CA SER A 356 4.46 10.98 -12.78
C SER A 356 5.59 11.22 -13.75
N ASP A 357 6.58 10.33 -13.73
CA ASP A 357 7.51 10.24 -14.86
C ASP A 357 6.74 9.75 -16.10
N LYS A 358 7.23 10.12 -17.27
CA LYS A 358 6.64 9.70 -18.54
C LYS A 358 7.00 8.25 -18.86
N THR A 359 8.33 7.98 -18.90
CA THR A 359 8.89 6.76 -19.46
C THR A 359 8.63 5.56 -18.54
N GLY A 360 8.05 4.50 -19.11
CA GLY A 360 7.75 3.26 -18.38
C GLY A 360 6.57 3.33 -17.44
N THR A 361 6.09 4.52 -17.04
CA THR A 361 4.92 4.71 -16.16
C THR A 361 3.66 5.08 -16.95
N LEU A 362 3.72 6.19 -17.69
CA LEU A 362 2.62 6.63 -18.58
C LEU A 362 2.71 5.96 -19.94
N THR A 363 3.93 5.56 -20.35
CA THR A 363 4.22 4.88 -21.60
C THR A 363 4.66 3.44 -21.36
N LYS A 364 4.63 2.62 -22.42
CA LYS A 364 5.03 1.20 -22.36
C LYS A 364 6.55 1.03 -22.24
N ASN A 365 7.35 2.06 -22.57
CA ASN A 365 8.79 1.99 -22.77
C ASN A 365 9.19 0.92 -23.79
N GLU A 366 8.35 0.76 -24.81
CA GLU A 366 8.51 -0.14 -25.93
C GLU A 366 8.56 0.69 -27.20
N MET A 367 9.76 1.11 -27.62
CA MET A 367 9.91 1.90 -28.83
C MET A 367 9.21 1.23 -29.99
N THR A 368 8.34 1.94 -30.69
CA THR A 368 7.54 1.43 -31.79
C THR A 368 7.69 2.30 -33.02
N VAL A 369 8.00 1.71 -34.17
CA VAL A 369 7.95 2.43 -35.44
C VAL A 369 6.49 2.63 -35.83
N VAL A 370 6.04 3.88 -35.94
CA VAL A 370 4.64 4.22 -36.26
C VAL A 370 4.50 4.89 -37.62
N LYS A 371 5.57 5.52 -38.12
CA LYS A 371 5.57 6.17 -39.45
C LYS A 371 6.84 5.86 -40.19
N LEU A 372 6.70 5.76 -41.53
CA LEU A 372 7.82 5.61 -42.43
C LEU A 372 7.71 6.63 -43.56
N PHE A 373 8.85 7.09 -44.04
CA PHE A 373 8.94 7.84 -45.31
C PHE A 373 9.97 7.15 -46.20
N ILE A 374 9.50 6.37 -47.16
CA ILE A 374 10.34 5.53 -48.02
C ILE A 374 10.04 5.81 -49.48
N GLY A 375 11.06 6.11 -50.27
CA GLY A 375 10.90 6.37 -51.70
C GLY A 375 10.02 7.57 -52.05
N GLY A 376 9.92 8.57 -51.15
CA GLY A 376 9.07 9.74 -51.32
C GLY A 376 7.62 9.59 -50.86
N ILE A 377 7.25 8.41 -50.36
CA ILE A 377 5.88 8.09 -49.89
C ILE A 377 5.88 7.90 -48.37
N GLU A 378 4.86 8.46 -47.71
CA GLU A 378 4.60 8.25 -46.32
C GLU A 378 3.74 7.02 -46.10
N TYR A 379 4.08 6.23 -45.06
CA TYR A 379 3.36 5.04 -44.64
C TYR A 379 3.11 5.08 -43.13
N ASN A 380 1.96 4.53 -42.74
CA ASN A 380 1.60 4.33 -41.33
C ASN A 380 1.81 2.86 -40.96
N VAL A 381 2.42 2.61 -39.81
CA VAL A 381 2.67 1.29 -39.27
C VAL A 381 1.68 1.02 -38.15
N GLU A 382 0.84 0.00 -38.31
CA GLU A 382 -0.10 -0.46 -37.31
C GLU A 382 0.58 -1.38 -36.26
N GLY A 383 -0.06 -1.52 -35.11
CA GLY A 383 0.41 -2.34 -33.98
C GLY A 383 1.30 -1.54 -33.03
N VAL A 384 1.30 -1.93 -31.77
CA VAL A 384 1.96 -1.23 -30.68
C VAL A 384 2.95 -2.15 -29.99
N GLY A 385 4.08 -1.62 -29.57
CA GLY A 385 5.12 -2.35 -28.85
C GLY A 385 5.85 -3.36 -29.73
N TYR A 386 6.27 -4.45 -29.11
CA TYR A 386 7.09 -5.48 -29.78
C TYR A 386 6.28 -6.66 -30.31
N ALA A 387 4.95 -6.60 -30.31
CA ALA A 387 4.10 -7.61 -30.91
C ALA A 387 4.24 -7.62 -32.46
N LEU A 388 4.30 -8.81 -33.06
CA LEU A 388 4.42 -8.98 -34.50
C LEU A 388 3.07 -8.82 -35.23
N GLU A 389 2.15 -8.05 -34.66
CA GLU A 389 0.85 -7.71 -35.23
C GLU A 389 0.87 -6.32 -35.87
N GLY A 390 0.02 -6.16 -36.91
CA GLY A 390 -0.15 -4.89 -37.58
C GLY A 390 0.31 -4.90 -39.03
N LYS A 391 -0.19 -3.93 -39.77
CA LYS A 391 0.06 -3.78 -41.20
C LYS A 391 0.79 -2.46 -41.45
N ILE A 392 1.48 -2.38 -42.56
CA ILE A 392 2.03 -1.12 -43.04
C ILE A 392 1.15 -0.65 -44.20
N LEU A 393 0.58 0.53 -44.04
CA LEU A 393 -0.43 1.08 -44.97
C LEU A 393 0.10 2.37 -45.58
N ASP A 394 -0.15 2.55 -46.89
CA ASP A 394 0.02 3.85 -47.56
C ASP A 394 -1.10 4.82 -47.17
N ASN A 395 -0.97 6.10 -47.56
CA ASN A 395 -1.98 7.12 -47.26
C ASN A 395 -3.37 6.83 -47.92
N SER A 396 -3.45 5.84 -48.83
CA SER A 396 -4.68 5.37 -49.45
C SER A 396 -5.28 4.13 -48.77
N GLY A 397 -4.61 3.62 -47.69
CA GLY A 397 -5.03 2.43 -46.96
C GLY A 397 -4.61 1.10 -47.59
N ASN A 398 -3.76 1.11 -48.63
CA ASN A 398 -3.26 -0.11 -49.23
C ASN A 398 -2.11 -0.68 -48.44
N GLN A 399 -2.14 -1.99 -48.15
CA GLN A 399 -1.06 -2.68 -47.48
C GLN A 399 0.19 -2.84 -48.36
N ILE A 400 1.35 -2.55 -47.81
CA ILE A 400 2.62 -2.84 -48.47
C ILE A 400 3.08 -4.23 -48.08
N ILE A 401 3.72 -4.89 -49.07
CA ILE A 401 4.44 -6.16 -48.91
C ILE A 401 5.92 -5.92 -49.25
N ALA A 402 6.83 -6.54 -48.48
CA ALA A 402 8.27 -6.35 -48.59
C ALA A 402 8.81 -6.59 -50.01
N THR A 403 8.15 -7.45 -50.78
CA THR A 403 8.56 -7.86 -52.14
C THR A 403 8.12 -6.91 -53.24
N ASN A 404 7.25 -5.91 -52.93
CA ASN A 404 6.65 -5.09 -54.00
C ASN A 404 7.60 -4.13 -54.71
N LYS A 405 8.66 -3.68 -54.02
CA LYS A 405 9.65 -2.74 -54.57
C LYS A 405 11.03 -2.95 -53.91
N ASN A 406 12.08 -3.00 -54.75
CA ASN A 406 13.43 -3.31 -54.30
C ASN A 406 13.98 -2.36 -53.21
N TYR A 407 13.64 -1.09 -53.27
CA TYR A 407 14.08 -0.10 -52.27
C TYR A 407 13.38 -0.27 -50.91
N ILE A 408 12.14 -0.79 -50.86
CA ILE A 408 11.44 -1.14 -49.63
C ILE A 408 12.11 -2.37 -49.01
N LYS A 409 12.37 -3.42 -49.80
CA LYS A 409 13.12 -4.59 -49.35
C LYS A 409 14.47 -4.17 -48.72
N ARG A 410 15.21 -3.30 -49.40
CA ARG A 410 16.51 -2.81 -48.92
C ARG A 410 16.39 -2.00 -47.62
N PHE A 411 15.36 -1.19 -47.50
CA PHE A 411 15.08 -0.44 -46.24
C PHE A 411 14.87 -1.40 -45.07
N LEU A 412 14.08 -2.45 -45.25
CA LEU A 412 13.79 -3.46 -44.25
C LEU A 412 15.02 -4.32 -43.91
N GLU A 413 15.88 -4.62 -44.89
CA GLU A 413 17.15 -5.30 -44.65
C GLU A 413 18.11 -4.49 -43.78
N VAL A 414 18.15 -3.16 -43.96
CA VAL A 414 18.89 -2.28 -43.02
C VAL A 414 18.30 -2.35 -41.64
N CYS A 415 17.00 -2.30 -41.50
CA CYS A 415 16.31 -2.41 -40.19
C CYS A 415 16.57 -3.75 -39.50
N MET A 416 16.64 -4.84 -40.27
CA MET A 416 16.88 -6.18 -39.76
C MET A 416 18.34 -6.44 -39.39
N PHE A 417 19.28 -6.08 -40.27
CA PHE A 417 20.68 -6.54 -40.21
C PHE A 417 21.67 -5.49 -39.69
N CYS A 418 21.40 -4.18 -39.84
CA CYS A 418 22.17 -3.15 -39.16
C CYS A 418 21.67 -3.03 -37.72
N ASN A 419 21.84 -4.08 -36.93
CA ASN A 419 21.15 -4.27 -35.67
C ASN A 419 21.87 -5.29 -34.78
N ASN A 420 22.02 -4.99 -33.50
CA ASN A 420 22.62 -5.87 -32.50
C ASN A 420 21.60 -6.46 -31.51
N SER A 421 20.30 -6.14 -31.68
CA SER A 421 19.24 -6.68 -30.82
C SER A 421 18.85 -8.11 -31.22
N PHE A 422 18.32 -8.83 -30.24
CA PHE A 422 17.71 -10.14 -30.44
C PHE A 422 16.18 -10.00 -30.29
N VAL A 423 15.44 -10.57 -31.23
CA VAL A 423 13.97 -10.64 -31.21
C VAL A 423 13.56 -12.03 -31.68
N SER A 424 12.81 -12.75 -30.86
CA SER A 424 12.28 -14.09 -31.18
C SER A 424 10.81 -14.19 -30.82
N PRO A 425 9.96 -14.76 -31.68
CA PRO A 425 8.56 -15.04 -31.31
C PRO A 425 8.48 -16.01 -30.12
N LEU A 426 7.57 -15.77 -29.19
CA LEU A 426 7.27 -16.70 -28.11
C LEU A 426 6.49 -17.91 -28.65
N ASN A 427 6.88 -19.13 -28.22
CA ASN A 427 6.25 -20.39 -28.66
C ASN A 427 4.95 -20.71 -27.86
N ASP A 428 4.25 -19.71 -27.35
CA ASP A 428 3.05 -19.84 -26.48
C ASP A 428 1.73 -19.67 -27.27
N GLY A 429 1.80 -19.50 -28.58
CA GLY A 429 0.63 -19.22 -29.45
C GLY A 429 0.17 -17.76 -29.43
N THR A 430 0.84 -16.88 -28.67
CA THR A 430 0.69 -15.42 -28.76
C THR A 430 1.60 -14.90 -29.88
N LYS A 431 1.37 -13.66 -30.33
CA LYS A 431 2.27 -12.96 -31.23
C LYS A 431 3.29 -12.08 -30.47
N ASN A 432 3.48 -12.34 -29.19
CA ASN A 432 4.47 -11.67 -28.37
C ASN A 432 5.87 -12.17 -28.70
N THR A 433 6.86 -11.36 -28.39
CA THR A 433 8.28 -11.63 -28.65
C THR A 433 9.10 -11.60 -27.40
N GLU A 434 10.15 -12.43 -27.35
CA GLU A 434 11.25 -12.26 -26.44
C GLU A 434 12.28 -11.33 -27.07
N VAL A 435 12.70 -10.29 -26.34
CA VAL A 435 13.58 -9.24 -26.90
C VAL A 435 14.77 -8.99 -25.97
N VAL A 436 15.95 -8.76 -26.57
CA VAL A 436 17.16 -8.35 -25.86
C VAL A 436 17.89 -7.31 -26.70
N GLY A 437 18.26 -6.17 -26.11
CA GLY A 437 19.05 -5.14 -26.78
C GLY A 437 18.48 -3.72 -26.64
N ASP A 438 19.00 -2.78 -27.41
CA ASP A 438 18.54 -1.38 -27.42
C ASP A 438 17.09 -1.28 -27.93
N PRO A 439 16.18 -0.58 -27.23
CA PRO A 439 14.77 -0.45 -27.62
C PRO A 439 14.57 0.13 -29.04
N THR A 440 15.43 1.02 -29.49
CA THR A 440 15.36 1.62 -30.84
C THR A 440 15.72 0.58 -31.90
N GLU A 441 16.72 -0.25 -31.62
CA GLU A 441 17.12 -1.35 -32.50
C GLU A 441 16.06 -2.43 -32.58
N ILE A 442 15.48 -2.80 -31.40
CA ILE A 442 14.36 -3.76 -31.32
C ILE A 442 13.20 -3.29 -32.19
N SER A 443 12.82 -2.01 -32.12
CA SER A 443 11.70 -1.44 -32.88
C SER A 443 11.87 -1.59 -34.39
N LEU A 444 13.07 -1.36 -34.91
CA LEU A 444 13.40 -1.53 -36.33
C LEU A 444 13.37 -3.01 -36.75
N LYS A 445 13.86 -3.90 -35.88
CA LYS A 445 13.84 -5.35 -36.16
C LYS A 445 12.43 -5.91 -36.15
N VAL A 446 11.59 -5.49 -35.18
CA VAL A 446 10.16 -5.82 -35.13
C VAL A 446 9.45 -5.34 -36.39
N LEU A 447 9.74 -4.13 -36.89
CA LEU A 447 9.21 -3.62 -38.15
C LEU A 447 9.52 -4.55 -39.31
N ALA A 448 10.78 -4.98 -39.45
CA ALA A 448 11.19 -5.88 -40.54
C ALA A 448 10.55 -7.27 -40.41
N MET A 449 10.38 -7.79 -39.19
CA MET A 449 9.72 -9.06 -38.92
C MET A 449 8.20 -9.00 -39.19
N LYS A 450 7.52 -7.88 -38.89
CA LYS A 450 6.11 -7.67 -39.27
C LYS A 450 5.86 -7.77 -40.77
N MET A 451 6.86 -7.45 -41.58
CA MET A 451 6.80 -7.54 -43.07
C MET A 451 7.20 -8.90 -43.61
N GLU A 452 7.44 -9.89 -42.72
CA GLU A 452 7.83 -11.26 -43.12
C GLU A 452 9.01 -11.25 -44.10
N LEU A 453 10.05 -10.46 -43.81
CA LEU A 453 11.24 -10.38 -44.65
C LEU A 453 11.96 -11.73 -44.66
N ASP A 454 11.87 -12.43 -45.81
CA ASP A 454 12.57 -13.71 -46.05
C ASP A 454 13.90 -13.41 -46.71
N THR A 455 14.92 -13.09 -45.91
CA THR A 455 16.28 -12.82 -46.41
C THR A 455 17.27 -13.23 -45.31
N SER A 456 18.32 -13.95 -45.69
CA SER A 456 19.44 -14.26 -44.79
C SER A 456 20.61 -13.33 -45.08
N SER A 457 21.37 -13.03 -44.04
CA SER A 457 22.56 -12.17 -44.16
C SER A 457 23.71 -12.75 -43.33
N GLU A 458 24.92 -12.65 -43.86
CA GLU A 458 26.13 -12.89 -43.11
C GLU A 458 26.82 -11.56 -42.81
N LYS A 459 26.94 -11.25 -41.51
CA LYS A 459 27.58 -10.04 -41.02
C LYS A 459 29.08 -10.19 -41.13
N ILE A 460 29.72 -9.28 -41.83
CA ILE A 460 31.17 -9.32 -42.11
C ILE A 460 31.93 -8.34 -41.21
N ASP A 461 31.43 -7.11 -41.10
CA ASP A 461 32.08 -6.05 -40.36
C ASP A 461 31.08 -5.09 -39.74
N GLU A 462 31.50 -4.34 -38.70
CA GLU A 462 30.65 -3.38 -38.00
C GLU A 462 31.42 -2.16 -37.54
N ILE A 463 30.87 -0.98 -37.81
CA ILE A 463 31.27 0.26 -37.17
C ILE A 463 30.16 0.59 -36.18
N PRO A 464 30.40 0.41 -34.83
CA PRO A 464 29.39 0.58 -33.83
C PRO A 464 28.88 2.03 -33.74
N PHE A 465 27.68 2.21 -33.18
CA PHE A 465 27.16 3.54 -32.91
C PHE A 465 28.14 4.37 -32.07
N ASN A 466 28.31 5.61 -32.48
CA ASN A 466 29.07 6.61 -31.75
C ASN A 466 28.29 7.93 -31.72
N SER A 467 28.23 8.58 -30.53
CA SER A 467 27.48 9.82 -30.31
C SER A 467 28.01 11.00 -31.09
N ASP A 468 29.29 11.02 -31.47
CA ASP A 468 29.90 12.08 -32.28
C ASP A 468 29.49 11.97 -33.76
N ARG A 469 29.51 10.75 -34.29
CA ARG A 469 29.09 10.43 -35.68
C ARG A 469 27.57 10.31 -35.81
N LYS A 470 26.87 9.95 -34.71
CA LYS A 470 25.41 9.68 -34.64
C LYS A 470 24.90 8.67 -35.67
N MET A 471 25.72 7.71 -36.03
CA MET A 471 25.38 6.66 -36.96
C MET A 471 26.05 5.33 -36.58
N MET A 472 25.51 4.24 -37.12
CA MET A 472 26.01 2.88 -37.06
C MET A 472 25.99 2.27 -38.46
N SER A 473 27.00 1.47 -38.77
CA SER A 473 27.12 0.84 -40.06
C SER A 473 27.53 -0.64 -39.94
N VAL A 474 26.93 -1.49 -40.73
CA VAL A 474 27.21 -2.93 -40.78
C VAL A 474 27.45 -3.33 -42.22
N VAL A 475 28.58 -4.00 -42.47
CA VAL A 475 28.84 -4.62 -43.78
C VAL A 475 28.31 -6.04 -43.73
N SER A 476 27.45 -6.37 -44.66
CA SER A 476 26.78 -7.67 -44.69
C SER A 476 26.76 -8.24 -46.13
N LYS A 477 26.86 -9.55 -46.22
CA LYS A 477 26.64 -10.29 -47.47
C LYS A 477 25.18 -10.75 -47.51
N ILE A 478 24.42 -10.25 -48.47
CA ILE A 478 23.00 -10.53 -48.71
C ILE A 478 22.83 -11.02 -50.14
N ASP A 479 22.24 -12.19 -50.36
CA ASP A 479 22.00 -12.79 -51.69
C ASP A 479 23.28 -12.73 -52.54
N ASP A 480 24.44 -13.17 -52.03
CA ASP A 480 25.75 -13.15 -52.65
C ASP A 480 26.35 -11.77 -53.03
N SER A 481 25.71 -10.70 -52.66
CA SER A 481 26.19 -9.33 -52.84
C SER A 481 26.53 -8.66 -51.54
N MET A 482 27.60 -7.85 -51.53
CA MET A 482 28.01 -7.12 -50.33
C MET A 482 27.36 -5.73 -50.26
N PHE A 483 26.88 -5.37 -49.07
CA PHE A 483 26.29 -4.05 -48.81
C PHE A 483 26.77 -3.50 -47.46
N ALA A 484 27.09 -2.23 -47.46
CA ALA A 484 27.10 -1.48 -46.20
C ALA A 484 25.68 -0.99 -45.91
N LEU A 485 25.15 -1.39 -44.73
CA LEU A 485 23.84 -1.05 -44.21
C LEU A 485 24.07 0.00 -43.14
N ILE A 486 23.39 1.16 -43.26
CA ILE A 486 23.70 2.34 -42.43
C ILE A 486 22.40 2.90 -41.83
N LYS A 487 22.41 3.17 -40.52
CA LYS A 487 21.35 3.89 -39.82
C LYS A 487 21.92 4.99 -38.93
N GLY A 488 21.18 6.06 -38.75
CA GLY A 488 21.65 7.18 -37.90
C GLY A 488 20.75 8.41 -37.94
N ALA A 489 21.27 9.49 -37.38
CA ALA A 489 20.57 10.76 -37.41
C ALA A 489 20.38 11.27 -38.84
N PRO A 490 19.16 11.67 -39.24
CA PRO A 490 18.87 12.04 -40.63
C PRO A 490 19.75 13.15 -41.20
N ASP A 491 20.02 14.16 -40.39
CA ASP A 491 20.89 15.29 -40.73
C ASP A 491 22.33 14.87 -41.01
N MET A 492 22.86 13.94 -40.22
CA MET A 492 24.23 13.41 -40.39
C MET A 492 24.33 12.51 -41.60
N LEU A 493 23.31 11.66 -41.82
CA LEU A 493 23.30 10.79 -43.00
C LEU A 493 23.19 11.61 -44.30
N LEU A 494 22.39 12.65 -44.30
CA LEU A 494 22.22 13.49 -45.51
C LEU A 494 23.49 14.22 -45.92
N ASN A 495 24.44 14.45 -44.98
CA ASN A 495 25.70 15.13 -45.29
C ASN A 495 26.68 14.25 -46.08
N ASN A 496 26.59 12.95 -45.93
CA ASN A 496 27.52 11.98 -46.56
C ASN A 496 26.86 11.13 -47.64
N ALA A 497 25.55 11.32 -47.88
CA ALA A 497 24.81 10.63 -48.97
C ALA A 497 25.11 11.31 -50.29
N SER A 498 25.28 10.52 -51.33
CA SER A 498 25.41 11.02 -52.73
C SER A 498 24.07 11.07 -53.48
N LYS A 499 23.19 10.13 -53.18
CA LYS A 499 21.87 9.99 -53.81
C LYS A 499 20.80 9.67 -52.76
N ALA A 500 19.53 9.86 -53.14
CA ALA A 500 18.40 9.33 -52.41
C ALA A 500 17.35 8.74 -53.37
N VAL A 501 16.57 7.77 -52.81
CA VAL A 501 15.47 7.17 -53.61
C VAL A 501 14.20 7.96 -53.38
N ILE A 502 13.68 8.62 -54.43
CA ILE A 502 12.40 9.35 -54.46
C ILE A 502 11.64 8.93 -55.70
N ASP A 503 10.35 8.67 -55.59
CA ASP A 503 9.47 8.16 -56.66
C ASP A 503 9.97 6.86 -57.30
N GLY A 504 10.72 6.06 -56.50
CA GLY A 504 11.30 4.80 -56.97
C GLY A 504 12.54 4.93 -57.85
N GLN A 505 13.10 6.13 -57.99
CA GLN A 505 14.31 6.46 -58.72
C GLN A 505 15.42 7.02 -57.86
N GLU A 506 16.66 6.70 -58.11
CA GLU A 506 17.83 7.33 -57.49
C GLU A 506 18.00 8.76 -58.05
N LYS A 507 17.86 9.79 -57.22
CA LYS A 507 18.12 11.19 -57.55
C LYS A 507 19.31 11.71 -56.79
N PRO A 508 20.09 12.70 -57.31
CA PRO A 508 21.11 13.37 -56.55
C PRO A 508 20.59 13.92 -55.23
N ILE A 509 21.35 13.79 -54.15
CA ILE A 509 20.88 14.20 -52.81
C ILE A 509 20.51 15.68 -52.76
N GLU A 510 21.22 16.52 -53.48
CA GLU A 510 21.02 17.97 -53.51
C GLU A 510 19.63 18.39 -54.02
N GLU A 511 19.02 17.60 -54.93
CA GLU A 511 17.67 17.88 -55.48
C GLU A 511 16.54 17.55 -54.49
N VAL A 512 16.79 16.64 -53.54
CA VAL A 512 15.75 16.07 -52.68
C VAL A 512 16.00 16.30 -51.19
N ARG A 513 17.13 16.89 -50.82
CA ARG A 513 17.53 17.17 -49.45
C ARG A 513 16.48 17.92 -48.66
N ASP A 514 15.93 18.98 -49.26
CA ASP A 514 14.94 19.83 -48.57
C ASP A 514 13.62 19.10 -48.30
N ILE A 515 13.23 18.21 -49.21
CA ILE A 515 12.02 17.37 -49.03
C ILE A 515 12.20 16.43 -47.82
N ILE A 516 13.37 15.80 -47.71
CA ILE A 516 13.66 14.86 -46.61
C ILE A 516 13.76 15.60 -45.30
N LEU A 517 14.44 16.76 -45.25
CA LEU A 517 14.56 17.58 -44.06
C LEU A 517 13.19 18.12 -43.60
N GLN A 518 12.34 18.56 -44.52
CA GLN A 518 10.99 18.99 -44.19
C GLN A 518 10.17 17.84 -43.56
N LYS A 519 10.29 16.63 -44.14
CA LYS A 519 9.60 15.47 -43.56
C LYS A 519 10.15 15.00 -42.23
N ASN A 520 11.47 15.09 -42.04
CA ASN A 520 12.12 14.89 -40.75
C ASN A 520 11.59 15.86 -39.68
N GLU A 521 11.46 17.15 -40.04
CA GLU A 521 10.91 18.18 -39.15
C GLU A 521 9.43 17.93 -38.81
N GLU A 522 8.64 17.48 -39.78
CA GLU A 522 7.25 17.11 -39.58
C GLU A 522 7.11 15.91 -38.60
N PHE A 523 7.92 14.88 -38.79
CA PHE A 523 7.93 13.72 -37.87
C PHE A 523 8.39 14.14 -36.47
N ALA A 524 9.41 14.99 -36.39
CA ALA A 524 9.89 15.52 -35.11
C ALA A 524 8.82 16.38 -34.39
N LYS A 525 8.03 17.20 -35.14
CA LYS A 525 6.89 17.96 -34.60
C LYS A 525 5.77 17.08 -34.06
N ASN A 526 5.65 15.86 -34.59
CA ASN A 526 4.72 14.83 -34.12
C ASN A 526 5.33 13.96 -33.00
N ALA A 527 6.36 14.46 -32.32
CA ALA A 527 7.04 13.79 -31.21
C ALA A 527 7.71 12.44 -31.58
N LEU A 528 7.97 12.20 -32.86
CA LEU A 528 8.66 10.98 -33.29
C LEU A 528 10.18 11.15 -33.16
N ARG A 529 10.83 10.13 -32.64
CA ARG A 529 12.28 9.96 -32.79
C ARG A 529 12.55 9.48 -34.20
N VAL A 530 13.27 10.26 -34.99
CA VAL A 530 13.47 9.96 -36.41
C VAL A 530 14.87 9.37 -36.65
N LEU A 531 14.91 8.23 -37.31
CA LEU A 531 16.13 7.64 -37.84
C LEU A 531 16.15 7.64 -39.36
N GLY A 532 17.28 8.05 -39.91
CA GLY A 532 17.57 7.88 -41.33
C GLY A 532 18.10 6.48 -41.62
N ILE A 533 17.76 5.95 -42.77
CA ILE A 533 18.16 4.62 -43.27
C ILE A 533 18.80 4.78 -44.64
N ALA A 534 19.98 4.18 -44.80
CA ALA A 534 20.77 4.24 -46.03
C ALA A 534 21.51 2.92 -46.29
N TYR A 535 21.96 2.73 -47.51
CA TYR A 535 22.77 1.60 -47.92
C TYR A 535 23.81 1.97 -49.00
N LYS A 536 24.86 1.15 -49.13
CA LYS A 536 25.85 1.26 -50.20
C LYS A 536 26.22 -0.12 -50.74
N PRO A 537 26.19 -0.37 -52.05
CA PRO A 537 26.80 -1.56 -52.63
C PRO A 537 28.31 -1.53 -52.39
N MET A 538 28.90 -2.65 -51.90
CA MET A 538 30.32 -2.79 -51.64
C MET A 538 30.95 -3.87 -52.49
N ASN A 539 32.26 -3.76 -52.71
CA ASN A 539 33.06 -4.79 -53.40
C ASN A 539 33.99 -5.49 -52.39
N GLU A 540 34.43 -6.67 -52.69
CA GLU A 540 35.46 -7.35 -51.87
C GLU A 540 36.74 -6.51 -51.84
N GLY A 541 37.31 -6.32 -50.64
CA GLY A 541 38.53 -5.53 -50.45
C GLY A 541 38.30 -4.03 -50.17
N TYR A 542 37.09 -3.65 -49.75
CA TYR A 542 36.78 -2.28 -49.34
C TYR A 542 37.69 -1.80 -48.18
N LYS A 543 37.81 -0.47 -48.04
CA LYS A 543 38.43 0.16 -46.90
C LYS A 543 37.39 0.67 -45.93
N GLU A 544 37.65 0.60 -44.63
CA GLU A 544 36.76 1.05 -43.59
C GLU A 544 36.33 2.51 -43.79
N GLU A 545 37.25 3.38 -44.23
CA GLU A 545 37.00 4.79 -44.51
C GLU A 545 35.99 5.08 -45.64
N GLU A 546 35.67 4.07 -46.46
CA GLU A 546 34.73 4.18 -47.60
C GLU A 546 33.32 3.79 -47.22
N ILE A 547 33.10 3.11 -46.08
CA ILE A 547 31.81 2.56 -45.68
C ILE A 547 30.79 3.67 -45.49
N GLU A 548 31.16 4.72 -44.82
CA GLU A 548 30.28 5.83 -44.40
C GLU A 548 30.32 7.05 -45.34
N LYS A 549 30.64 6.86 -46.63
CA LYS A 549 30.70 7.91 -47.66
C LYS A 549 29.97 7.44 -48.93
N ASP A 550 29.34 8.42 -49.64
CA ASP A 550 28.74 8.21 -50.95
C ASP A 550 27.68 7.08 -50.99
N TYR A 551 26.89 6.95 -49.95
CA TYR A 551 25.80 6.00 -49.86
C TYR A 551 24.48 6.52 -50.41
N ILE A 552 23.52 5.62 -50.63
CA ILE A 552 22.16 5.91 -51.11
C ILE A 552 21.20 5.99 -49.93
N TYR A 553 20.58 7.14 -49.74
CA TYR A 553 19.57 7.35 -48.76
C TYR A 553 18.24 6.71 -49.18
N LEU A 554 17.63 5.88 -48.29
CA LEU A 554 16.40 5.17 -48.54
C LEU A 554 15.16 5.83 -47.97
N GLY A 555 15.28 6.42 -46.76
CA GLY A 555 14.14 7.01 -46.13
C GLY A 555 14.31 7.24 -44.61
N LEU A 556 13.17 7.54 -43.95
CA LEU A 556 13.06 7.84 -42.52
C LEU A 556 12.16 6.81 -41.82
N ALA A 557 12.53 6.44 -40.61
CA ALA A 557 11.69 5.73 -39.66
C ALA A 557 11.36 6.65 -38.49
N GLY A 558 10.07 6.89 -38.26
CA GLY A 558 9.55 7.64 -37.10
C GLY A 558 9.13 6.68 -36.00
N ILE A 559 9.76 6.81 -34.85
CA ILE A 559 9.67 5.91 -33.71
C ILE A 559 9.11 6.68 -32.50
N ILE A 560 8.21 6.07 -31.76
CA ILE A 560 7.64 6.65 -30.53
C ILE A 560 7.60 5.60 -29.42
N ASP A 561 7.67 6.03 -28.18
CA ASP A 561 7.31 5.25 -27.01
C ASP A 561 5.81 5.48 -26.74
N PRO A 562 4.91 4.55 -27.07
CA PRO A 562 3.49 4.76 -27.03
C PRO A 562 2.96 4.82 -25.60
N ALA A 563 1.92 5.62 -25.40
CA ALA A 563 1.17 5.64 -24.16
C ALA A 563 0.52 4.26 -23.89
N ARG A 564 0.36 3.91 -22.61
CA ARG A 564 -0.42 2.73 -22.22
C ARG A 564 -1.91 3.00 -22.46
N ASP A 565 -2.65 2.00 -22.93
CA ASP A 565 -4.05 2.13 -23.35
C ASP A 565 -4.96 2.59 -22.18
N GLU A 566 -4.72 2.09 -20.97
CA GLU A 566 -5.49 2.37 -19.75
C GLU A 566 -5.19 3.72 -19.09
N VAL A 567 -4.09 4.36 -19.43
CA VAL A 567 -3.66 5.62 -18.79
C VAL A 567 -4.62 6.76 -19.04
N LYS A 568 -5.20 6.83 -20.23
CA LYS A 568 -6.17 7.88 -20.59
C LYS A 568 -7.40 7.85 -19.68
N ASP A 569 -7.95 6.67 -19.46
CA ASP A 569 -9.13 6.47 -18.61
C ASP A 569 -8.77 6.74 -17.15
N ALA A 570 -7.59 6.29 -16.70
CA ALA A 570 -7.11 6.53 -15.34
C ALA A 570 -6.87 8.02 -15.05
N ILE A 571 -6.33 8.79 -16.00
CA ILE A 571 -6.17 10.25 -15.87
C ILE A 571 -7.54 10.95 -15.78
N LEU A 572 -8.51 10.52 -16.59
CA LEU A 572 -9.86 11.06 -16.52
C LEU A 572 -10.52 10.75 -15.18
N GLU A 573 -10.34 9.54 -14.66
CA GLU A 573 -10.83 9.14 -13.34
C GLU A 573 -10.17 9.96 -12.23
N ALA A 574 -8.85 10.10 -12.24
CA ALA A 574 -8.10 10.93 -11.29
C ALA A 574 -8.61 12.39 -11.31
N ARG A 575 -8.80 12.96 -12.50
CA ARG A 575 -9.33 14.33 -12.68
C ARG A 575 -10.74 14.48 -12.10
N ASN A 576 -11.63 13.50 -12.35
CA ASN A 576 -12.97 13.47 -11.78
C ASN A 576 -12.96 13.35 -10.26
N ALA A 577 -11.95 12.66 -9.72
CA ALA A 577 -11.70 12.53 -8.29
C ALA A 577 -11.04 13.79 -7.67
N GLY A 578 -10.81 14.85 -8.46
CA GLY A 578 -10.15 16.08 -8.03
C GLY A 578 -8.65 15.94 -7.79
N ILE A 579 -8.03 14.92 -8.41
CA ILE A 579 -6.59 14.68 -8.36
C ILE A 579 -5.97 15.22 -9.65
N ARG A 580 -4.95 16.05 -9.51
CA ARG A 580 -4.20 16.61 -10.63
C ARG A 580 -3.01 15.72 -10.95
N THR A 581 -2.80 15.41 -12.22
CA THR A 581 -1.60 14.72 -12.70
C THR A 581 -0.64 15.70 -13.32
N ILE A 582 0.63 15.63 -12.95
CA ILE A 582 1.73 16.45 -13.49
C ILE A 582 2.75 15.48 -14.09
N MET A 583 3.07 15.66 -15.36
CA MET A 583 4.15 14.93 -16.04
C MET A 583 5.48 15.63 -15.80
N ILE A 584 6.46 14.85 -15.33
CA ILE A 584 7.83 15.34 -15.07
C ILE A 584 8.81 14.40 -15.77
N THR A 585 9.47 14.85 -16.83
CA THR A 585 10.27 13.97 -17.68
C THR A 585 11.60 14.59 -18.13
N GLY A 586 12.59 13.72 -18.37
CA GLY A 586 13.84 14.10 -19.04
C GLY A 586 13.72 14.34 -20.55
N ASP A 587 12.58 14.00 -21.16
CA ASP A 587 12.31 14.13 -22.60
C ASP A 587 12.23 15.58 -23.08
N HIS A 588 12.31 15.70 -24.42
CA HIS A 588 12.17 16.98 -25.09
C HIS A 588 10.75 17.56 -24.92
N LYS A 589 10.67 18.90 -24.77
CA LYS A 589 9.42 19.65 -24.54
C LYS A 589 8.29 19.27 -25.51
N ILE A 590 8.58 19.16 -26.80
CA ILE A 590 7.59 18.83 -27.84
C ILE A 590 7.05 17.41 -27.65
N THR A 591 7.92 16.45 -27.38
CA THR A 591 7.53 15.03 -27.15
C THR A 591 6.67 14.88 -25.90
N ALA A 592 7.10 15.52 -24.78
CA ALA A 592 6.37 15.46 -23.53
C ALA A 592 4.97 16.07 -23.67
N LEU A 593 4.84 17.20 -24.37
CA LEU A 593 3.57 17.88 -24.57
C LEU A 593 2.62 17.08 -25.47
N ALA A 594 3.13 16.51 -26.57
CA ALA A 594 2.33 15.71 -27.48
C ALA A 594 1.72 14.48 -26.79
N ILE A 595 2.53 13.76 -26.01
CA ILE A 595 2.06 12.60 -25.23
C ILE A 595 1.07 13.05 -24.15
N ALA A 596 1.35 14.14 -23.43
CA ALA A 596 0.44 14.66 -22.42
C ALA A 596 -0.94 15.03 -22.98
N GLN A 597 -0.99 15.57 -24.20
CA GLN A 597 -2.24 15.87 -24.90
C GLN A 597 -2.95 14.59 -25.38
N GLU A 598 -2.23 13.63 -25.91
CA GLU A 598 -2.76 12.33 -26.38
C GLU A 598 -3.48 11.57 -25.24
N ILE A 599 -2.85 11.49 -24.08
CA ILE A 599 -3.42 10.82 -22.89
C ILE A 599 -4.46 11.69 -22.16
N GLY A 600 -4.73 12.90 -22.64
CA GLY A 600 -5.69 13.82 -22.04
C GLY A 600 -5.24 14.41 -20.71
N LEU A 601 -3.93 14.42 -20.41
CA LEU A 601 -3.38 15.00 -19.19
C LEU A 601 -3.54 16.52 -19.17
N THR A 602 -3.31 17.20 -20.32
CA THR A 602 -3.49 18.63 -20.48
C THR A 602 -4.06 18.97 -21.86
N GLU A 603 -4.82 20.06 -21.93
CA GLU A 603 -5.25 20.70 -23.20
C GLU A 603 -4.39 21.93 -23.51
N SER A 604 -3.55 22.34 -22.56
CA SER A 604 -2.69 23.51 -22.67
C SER A 604 -1.45 23.20 -23.52
N ASN A 605 -0.94 24.21 -24.21
CA ASN A 605 0.37 24.19 -24.85
C ASN A 605 1.50 24.69 -23.91
N GLU A 606 1.19 24.97 -22.65
CA GLU A 606 2.15 25.46 -21.67
C GLU A 606 2.93 24.29 -21.06
N SER A 607 4.25 24.38 -21.14
CA SER A 607 5.18 23.46 -20.47
C SER A 607 6.46 24.20 -20.12
N ILE A 608 7.13 23.79 -19.05
CA ILE A 608 8.36 24.39 -18.54
C ILE A 608 9.52 23.43 -18.74
N THR A 609 10.64 23.94 -19.24
CA THR A 609 11.87 23.15 -19.40
C THR A 609 12.78 23.30 -18.18
N GLY A 610 13.76 22.37 -18.02
CA GLY A 610 14.76 22.46 -16.96
C GLY A 610 15.56 23.77 -17.00
N MET A 611 15.89 24.29 -18.19
CA MET A 611 16.57 25.59 -18.33
C MET A 611 15.69 26.74 -17.84
N GLU A 612 14.41 26.77 -18.23
CA GLU A 612 13.45 27.78 -17.75
C GLU A 612 13.26 27.68 -16.22
N LEU A 613 13.33 26.45 -15.65
CA LEU A 613 13.29 26.23 -14.20
C LEU A 613 14.51 26.78 -13.45
N GLU A 614 15.71 26.70 -14.04
CA GLU A 614 16.93 27.26 -13.43
C GLU A 614 16.90 28.78 -13.38
N GLU A 615 16.30 29.44 -14.38
CA GLU A 615 16.16 30.88 -14.43
C GLU A 615 15.08 31.45 -13.49
N MET A 616 14.07 30.61 -13.12
CA MET A 616 12.99 31.02 -12.23
C MET A 616 13.43 31.07 -10.77
N ASN A 617 12.99 32.09 -10.04
CA ASN A 617 13.07 32.06 -8.59
C ASN A 617 11.97 31.17 -7.96
N ASP A 618 12.06 30.92 -6.66
CA ASP A 618 11.17 29.98 -5.97
C ASP A 618 9.72 30.47 -5.88
N ASP A 619 9.50 31.78 -5.82
CA ASP A 619 8.14 32.37 -5.78
C ASP A 619 7.47 32.28 -7.17
N GLU A 620 8.21 32.53 -8.24
CA GLU A 620 7.74 32.34 -9.61
C GLU A 620 7.38 30.88 -9.87
N LEU A 621 8.24 29.95 -9.47
CA LEU A 621 7.96 28.51 -9.59
C LEU A 621 6.73 28.11 -8.78
N ARG A 622 6.55 28.66 -7.58
CA ARG A 622 5.38 28.40 -6.73
C ARG A 622 4.07 28.81 -7.42
N GLU A 623 4.06 29.89 -8.20
CA GLU A 623 2.88 30.27 -8.98
C GLU A 623 2.70 29.36 -10.21
N LYS A 624 3.79 29.04 -10.91
CA LYS A 624 3.75 28.19 -12.11
C LYS A 624 3.31 26.73 -11.82
N VAL A 625 3.73 26.13 -10.72
CA VAL A 625 3.30 24.77 -10.36
C VAL A 625 1.79 24.65 -10.08
N LYS A 626 1.06 25.77 -9.93
CA LYS A 626 -0.40 25.78 -9.80
C LYS A 626 -1.11 25.50 -11.12
N THR A 627 -0.53 25.84 -12.26
CA THR A 627 -1.18 25.84 -13.57
C THR A 627 -0.53 24.93 -14.60
N VAL A 628 0.79 24.72 -14.52
CA VAL A 628 1.55 23.96 -15.51
C VAL A 628 1.56 22.48 -15.16
N ASP A 629 1.16 21.64 -16.12
CA ASP A 629 1.04 20.18 -15.94
C ASP A 629 2.20 19.40 -16.57
N VAL A 630 3.08 20.03 -17.35
CA VAL A 630 4.18 19.37 -18.06
C VAL A 630 5.51 20.06 -17.80
N PHE A 631 6.45 19.30 -17.22
CA PHE A 631 7.83 19.73 -17.00
C PHE A 631 8.77 18.81 -17.78
N ALA A 632 9.55 19.36 -18.71
CA ALA A 632 10.36 18.64 -19.67
C ALA A 632 11.86 18.93 -19.49
N ARG A 633 12.74 18.00 -19.85
CA ARG A 633 14.20 18.10 -19.69
C ARG A 633 14.62 18.45 -18.26
N VAL A 634 13.95 17.88 -17.28
CA VAL A 634 14.21 18.12 -15.85
C VAL A 634 15.23 17.13 -15.29
N THR A 635 16.02 17.63 -14.35
CA THR A 635 16.97 16.85 -13.55
C THR A 635 16.32 16.38 -12.24
N SER A 636 17.00 15.56 -11.48
CA SER A 636 16.59 15.11 -10.14
C SER A 636 16.42 16.30 -9.17
N GLU A 637 17.29 17.29 -9.23
CA GLU A 637 17.19 18.50 -8.42
C GLU A 637 15.92 19.29 -8.76
N HIS A 638 15.59 19.37 -10.04
CA HIS A 638 14.35 20.02 -10.50
C HIS A 638 13.12 19.27 -9.98
N LYS A 639 13.09 17.91 -10.02
CA LYS A 639 12.00 17.11 -9.46
C LYS A 639 11.80 17.44 -7.98
N LEU A 640 12.88 17.49 -7.20
CA LEU A 640 12.82 17.81 -5.78
C LEU A 640 12.36 19.26 -5.52
N ARG A 641 12.78 20.21 -6.35
CA ARG A 641 12.39 21.63 -6.26
C ARG A 641 10.90 21.82 -6.56
N ILE A 642 10.37 21.17 -7.60
CA ILE A 642 8.93 21.15 -7.93
C ILE A 642 8.13 20.57 -6.78
N LEU A 643 8.56 19.42 -6.25
CA LEU A 643 7.94 18.74 -5.13
C LEU A 643 7.83 19.67 -3.90
N ARG A 644 8.91 20.35 -3.53
CA ARG A 644 8.92 21.29 -2.39
C ARG A 644 7.89 22.40 -2.57
N ARG A 645 7.80 23.00 -3.78
CA ARG A 645 6.81 24.08 -4.06
C ARG A 645 5.37 23.57 -4.00
N LEU A 646 5.09 22.35 -4.47
CA LEU A 646 3.77 21.74 -4.34
C LEU A 646 3.41 21.46 -2.87
N LYS A 647 4.36 21.03 -2.06
CA LYS A 647 4.14 20.79 -0.61
C LYS A 647 3.86 22.08 0.16
N GLU A 648 4.48 23.18 -0.21
CA GLU A 648 4.23 24.52 0.38
C GLU A 648 2.81 25.06 0.09
N LEU A 649 2.14 24.50 -0.90
CA LEU A 649 0.73 24.78 -1.19
C LEU A 649 -0.24 23.89 -0.40
N ASP A 650 0.23 23.18 0.64
CA ASP A 650 -0.53 22.21 1.43
C ASP A 650 -1.14 21.07 0.59
N LEU A 651 -0.52 20.73 -0.54
CA LEU A 651 -0.94 19.62 -1.38
C LEU A 651 -0.28 18.32 -0.94
N VAL A 652 -1.05 17.26 -0.89
CA VAL A 652 -0.54 15.90 -0.68
C VAL A 652 -0.08 15.34 -2.02
N VAL A 653 1.24 15.16 -2.16
CA VAL A 653 1.88 14.81 -3.43
C VAL A 653 2.34 13.36 -3.41
N SER A 654 1.95 12.61 -4.45
CA SER A 654 2.56 11.33 -4.82
C SER A 654 3.60 11.59 -5.91
N MET A 655 4.77 10.94 -5.83
CA MET A 655 5.86 11.08 -6.81
C MET A 655 6.29 9.70 -7.28
N THR A 656 6.30 9.48 -8.59
CA THR A 656 6.83 8.26 -9.18
C THR A 656 8.30 8.41 -9.58
N GLY A 657 9.02 7.30 -9.59
CA GLY A 657 10.38 7.21 -10.09
C GLY A 657 10.81 5.76 -10.33
N ASP A 658 11.77 5.57 -11.22
CA ASP A 658 12.36 4.29 -11.56
C ASP A 658 13.88 4.26 -11.38
N GLY A 659 14.57 5.38 -11.58
CA GLY A 659 16.02 5.49 -11.51
C GLY A 659 16.57 5.91 -10.15
N VAL A 660 17.85 5.63 -9.91
CA VAL A 660 18.59 6.09 -8.70
C VAL A 660 18.44 7.60 -8.50
N ASN A 661 18.44 8.33 -9.60
CA ASN A 661 18.31 9.78 -9.63
C ASN A 661 16.95 10.28 -9.10
N ASP A 662 15.93 9.46 -9.08
CA ASP A 662 14.58 9.80 -8.63
C ASP A 662 14.39 9.54 -7.12
N ALA A 663 15.22 8.69 -6.53
CA ALA A 663 15.09 8.29 -5.13
C ALA A 663 14.97 9.47 -4.15
N PRO A 664 15.70 10.59 -4.27
CA PRO A 664 15.52 11.74 -3.38
C PRO A 664 14.14 12.39 -3.49
N ALA A 665 13.57 12.48 -4.70
CA ALA A 665 12.25 13.06 -4.93
C ALA A 665 11.14 12.09 -4.47
N VAL A 666 11.29 10.79 -4.73
CA VAL A 666 10.40 9.73 -4.25
C VAL A 666 10.36 9.71 -2.73
N LYS A 667 11.50 9.67 -2.05
CA LYS A 667 11.60 9.71 -0.58
C LYS A 667 11.06 11.00 0.02
N GLY A 668 11.23 12.13 -0.69
CA GLY A 668 10.77 13.44 -0.24
C GLY A 668 9.27 13.66 -0.42
N ALA A 669 8.55 12.83 -1.17
CA ALA A 669 7.12 12.93 -1.40
C ALA A 669 6.30 12.61 -0.14
N HIS A 670 4.97 12.82 -0.18
CA HIS A 670 4.08 12.32 0.85
C HIS A 670 3.80 10.82 0.65
N VAL A 671 3.79 10.38 -0.61
CA VAL A 671 3.76 8.97 -1.02
C VAL A 671 4.73 8.81 -2.18
N GLY A 672 5.88 8.21 -1.91
CA GLY A 672 6.81 7.78 -2.94
C GLY A 672 6.34 6.48 -3.59
N VAL A 673 6.37 6.45 -4.90
CA VAL A 673 5.95 5.29 -5.71
C VAL A 673 7.12 4.87 -6.59
N ALA A 674 7.55 3.62 -6.46
CA ALA A 674 8.60 3.05 -7.31
C ALA A 674 8.02 2.04 -8.30
N MET A 675 8.69 1.89 -9.44
CA MET A 675 8.41 0.84 -10.39
C MET A 675 8.94 -0.50 -9.87
N GLY A 676 8.20 -1.58 -10.09
CA GLY A 676 8.56 -2.92 -9.60
C GLY A 676 9.41 -3.72 -10.58
N LEU A 677 9.12 -3.59 -11.89
CA LEU A 677 9.84 -4.30 -12.95
C LEU A 677 11.12 -3.58 -13.36
N LYS A 678 11.07 -2.26 -13.52
CA LYS A 678 12.17 -1.43 -14.03
C LYS A 678 12.84 -0.57 -12.97
N GLY A 679 12.18 -0.42 -11.81
CA GLY A 679 12.68 0.42 -10.73
C GLY A 679 13.94 -0.16 -10.10
N THR A 680 14.95 0.69 -9.92
CA THR A 680 16.17 0.30 -9.18
C THR A 680 15.84 0.03 -7.71
N GLU A 681 16.59 -0.86 -7.08
CA GLU A 681 16.42 -1.20 -5.67
C GLU A 681 16.44 0.03 -4.75
N VAL A 682 17.29 1.01 -5.08
CA VAL A 682 17.39 2.28 -4.35
C VAL A 682 16.06 3.03 -4.34
N THR A 683 15.41 3.13 -5.51
CA THR A 683 14.13 3.82 -5.64
C THR A 683 13.01 3.05 -4.98
N GLN A 684 13.02 1.72 -5.09
CA GLN A 684 12.07 0.86 -4.40
C GLN A 684 12.21 0.99 -2.88
N GLU A 685 13.41 1.05 -2.34
CA GLU A 685 13.62 1.27 -0.89
C GLU A 685 13.21 2.67 -0.42
N ALA A 686 13.43 3.68 -1.23
CA ALA A 686 13.03 5.05 -0.93
C ALA A 686 11.51 5.23 -0.93
N SER A 687 10.77 4.30 -1.59
CA SER A 687 9.33 4.40 -1.79
C SER A 687 8.49 3.81 -0.66
N GLU A 688 7.25 4.28 -0.53
CA GLU A 688 6.20 3.68 0.29
C GLU A 688 5.35 2.66 -0.46
N VAL A 689 5.29 2.76 -1.80
CA VAL A 689 4.49 1.90 -2.68
C VAL A 689 5.33 1.44 -3.85
N ILE A 690 5.22 0.16 -4.21
CA ILE A 690 5.84 -0.41 -5.39
C ILE A 690 4.74 -0.88 -6.34
N LEU A 691 4.82 -0.49 -7.60
CA LEU A 691 3.90 -0.92 -8.66
C LEU A 691 4.46 -2.17 -9.33
N ILE A 692 3.84 -3.32 -9.11
CA ILE A 692 4.31 -4.61 -9.66
C ILE A 692 4.25 -4.62 -11.20
N ASP A 693 3.37 -3.82 -11.81
CA ASP A 693 3.11 -3.73 -13.26
C ASP A 693 3.64 -2.45 -13.92
N ASP A 694 4.37 -1.62 -13.18
CA ASP A 694 4.88 -0.31 -13.62
C ASP A 694 3.81 0.62 -14.23
N ASN A 695 2.55 0.52 -13.80
CA ASN A 695 1.42 1.16 -14.47
C ASN A 695 0.84 2.32 -13.67
N TYR A 696 0.67 3.48 -14.31
CA TYR A 696 0.02 4.65 -13.70
C TYR A 696 -1.41 4.35 -13.21
N ALA A 697 -2.19 3.54 -13.94
CA ALA A 697 -3.55 3.21 -13.55
C ALA A 697 -3.60 2.52 -12.17
N THR A 698 -2.58 1.76 -11.83
CA THR A 698 -2.44 1.11 -10.53
C THR A 698 -2.29 2.12 -9.39
N ILE A 699 -1.70 3.30 -9.63
CA ILE A 699 -1.65 4.39 -8.63
C ILE A 699 -3.06 4.90 -8.34
N VAL A 700 -3.86 5.11 -9.38
CA VAL A 700 -5.25 5.59 -9.25
C VAL A 700 -6.09 4.56 -8.51
N ASN A 701 -5.94 3.28 -8.83
CA ASN A 701 -6.57 2.17 -8.11
C ASN A 701 -6.18 2.12 -6.63
N ALA A 702 -4.89 2.33 -6.32
CA ALA A 702 -4.42 2.38 -4.93
C ALA A 702 -5.00 3.57 -4.16
N ILE A 703 -5.20 4.71 -4.82
CA ILE A 703 -5.87 5.88 -4.23
C ILE A 703 -7.36 5.58 -3.98
N GLU A 704 -8.06 4.92 -4.91
CA GLU A 704 -9.44 4.46 -4.74
C GLU A 704 -9.57 3.57 -3.49
N GLU A 705 -8.73 2.55 -3.38
CA GLU A 705 -8.71 1.65 -2.20
C GLU A 705 -8.36 2.41 -0.92
N GLY A 706 -7.39 3.32 -0.94
CA GLY A 706 -7.03 4.16 0.21
C GLY A 706 -8.19 5.03 0.69
N ARG A 707 -8.98 5.59 -0.22
CA ARG A 707 -10.23 6.31 0.10
C ARG A 707 -11.28 5.38 0.68
N GLY A 708 -11.44 4.19 0.10
CA GLY A 708 -12.38 3.16 0.57
C GLY A 708 -12.06 2.71 1.99
N ILE A 709 -10.79 2.43 2.28
CA ILE A 709 -10.32 2.04 3.62
C ILE A 709 -10.64 3.11 4.64
N PHE A 710 -10.44 4.38 4.31
CA PHE A 710 -10.78 5.47 5.21
C PHE A 710 -12.29 5.56 5.47
N GLU A 711 -13.15 5.40 4.46
CA GLU A 711 -14.61 5.40 4.66
C GLU A 711 -15.07 4.21 5.52
N THR A 712 -14.49 3.05 5.31
CA THR A 712 -14.74 1.87 6.15
C THR A 712 -14.28 2.11 7.58
N THR A 713 -13.10 2.70 7.77
CA THR A 713 -12.59 3.08 9.09
C THR A 713 -13.50 4.08 9.77
N LYS A 714 -14.00 5.06 9.04
CA LYS A 714 -14.99 6.04 9.56
C LYS A 714 -16.31 5.37 9.98
N GLY A 715 -16.79 4.40 9.21
CA GLY A 715 -17.93 3.57 9.57
C GLY A 715 -17.72 2.80 10.86
N PHE A 716 -16.57 2.17 11.00
CA PHE A 716 -16.15 1.46 12.21
C PHE A 716 -16.11 2.37 13.44
N PHE A 717 -15.45 3.53 13.34
CA PHE A 717 -15.41 4.49 14.47
C PHE A 717 -16.80 4.99 14.84
N ARG A 718 -17.66 5.24 13.85
CA ARG A 718 -19.03 5.65 14.11
C ARG A 718 -19.79 4.57 14.87
N TYR A 719 -19.60 3.30 14.51
CA TYR A 719 -20.19 2.17 15.22
C TYR A 719 -19.73 2.12 16.67
N MET A 720 -18.44 1.88 16.88
CA MET A 720 -17.86 1.71 18.21
C MET A 720 -18.09 2.89 19.15
N LEU A 721 -17.94 4.12 18.66
CA LEU A 721 -18.14 5.29 19.52
C LEU A 721 -19.61 5.55 19.83
N SER A 722 -20.55 5.22 18.91
CA SER A 722 -21.98 5.40 19.20
C SER A 722 -22.48 4.42 20.24
N THR A 723 -22.03 3.16 20.20
CA THR A 723 -22.38 2.12 21.19
C THR A 723 -21.83 2.48 22.56
N ASN A 724 -20.54 2.79 22.67
CA ASN A 724 -19.94 3.19 23.94
C ASN A 724 -20.56 4.48 24.52
N PHE A 725 -20.90 5.47 23.69
CA PHE A 725 -21.60 6.67 24.17
C PHE A 725 -23.01 6.38 24.65
N ASP A 726 -23.70 5.44 24.00
CA ASP A 726 -24.99 4.97 24.44
C ASP A 726 -24.92 4.38 25.84
N GLU A 727 -24.02 3.44 26.07
CA GLU A 727 -23.82 2.80 27.38
C GLU A 727 -23.50 3.83 28.47
N ILE A 728 -22.57 4.77 28.20
CA ILE A 728 -22.20 5.83 29.16
C ILE A 728 -23.44 6.70 29.51
N PHE A 729 -24.16 7.17 28.49
CA PHE A 729 -25.33 8.03 28.71
C PHE A 729 -26.47 7.27 29.38
N LEU A 730 -26.68 6.00 29.02
CA LEU A 730 -27.69 5.15 29.66
C LEU A 730 -27.42 5.03 31.17
N ILE A 731 -26.21 4.66 31.57
CA ILE A 731 -25.85 4.48 32.98
C ILE A 731 -25.91 5.83 33.72
N LEU A 732 -25.35 6.90 33.13
CA LEU A 732 -25.32 8.22 33.76
C LEU A 732 -26.73 8.79 33.98
N ILE A 733 -27.60 8.69 32.95
CA ILE A 733 -28.98 9.21 33.04
C ILE A 733 -29.77 8.33 34.02
N ALA A 734 -29.64 7.01 33.96
CA ALA A 734 -30.29 6.11 34.90
C ALA A 734 -29.89 6.40 36.35
N TYR A 735 -28.58 6.58 36.60
CA TYR A 735 -28.06 6.96 37.92
C TYR A 735 -28.70 8.29 38.41
N MET A 736 -28.73 9.31 37.55
CA MET A 736 -29.38 10.59 37.90
C MET A 736 -30.87 10.42 38.21
N LEU A 737 -31.58 9.59 37.41
CA LEU A 737 -32.98 9.32 37.63
C LEU A 737 -33.23 8.51 38.92
N MET A 738 -32.35 7.56 39.27
CA MET A 738 -32.42 6.85 40.58
C MET A 738 -32.36 7.83 41.76
N LYS A 739 -31.49 8.82 41.69
CA LYS A 739 -31.33 9.82 42.76
C LYS A 739 -32.48 10.82 42.81
N LEU A 740 -33.03 11.21 41.68
CA LEU A 740 -34.16 12.15 41.59
C LEU A 740 -35.50 11.49 41.93
N PHE A 741 -35.67 10.22 41.62
CA PHE A 741 -36.92 9.48 41.72
C PHE A 741 -36.74 8.08 42.34
N PRO A 742 -36.25 7.98 43.58
CA PRO A 742 -35.87 6.68 44.18
C PRO A 742 -37.03 5.70 44.37
N LEU A 743 -38.29 6.18 44.29
CA LEU A 743 -39.48 5.33 44.30
C LEU A 743 -39.81 4.66 42.97
N VAL A 744 -39.18 5.13 41.87
CA VAL A 744 -39.47 4.67 40.53
C VAL A 744 -38.29 3.85 39.96
N PHE A 745 -37.09 4.20 40.32
CA PHE A 745 -35.88 3.52 39.88
C PHE A 745 -35.22 2.78 41.06
N LEU A 746 -35.26 1.46 41.06
CA LEU A 746 -34.79 0.62 42.15
C LEU A 746 -33.45 -0.04 41.90
N ALA A 747 -33.00 -0.08 40.63
CA ALA A 747 -31.72 -0.69 40.23
C ALA A 747 -31.16 -0.07 38.96
N LEU A 748 -29.87 -0.22 38.78
CA LEU A 748 -29.21 0.12 37.49
C LEU A 748 -29.81 -0.70 36.35
N PRO A 749 -29.99 -0.11 35.14
CA PRO A 749 -30.61 -0.78 34.01
C PRO A 749 -29.76 -1.90 33.43
N VAL A 750 -28.46 -1.84 33.56
CA VAL A 750 -27.50 -2.83 33.05
C VAL A 750 -26.34 -2.98 34.07
N GLU A 751 -25.91 -4.19 34.28
CA GLU A 751 -24.79 -4.53 35.17
C GLU A 751 -23.41 -4.49 34.47
N PRO A 752 -22.30 -4.28 35.20
CA PRO A 752 -20.95 -4.21 34.62
C PRO A 752 -20.60 -5.42 33.76
N ILE A 753 -21.00 -6.59 34.22
CA ILE A 753 -20.76 -7.87 33.54
C ILE A 753 -21.51 -7.98 32.21
N GLN A 754 -22.71 -7.43 32.14
CA GLN A 754 -23.51 -7.40 30.90
C GLN A 754 -22.89 -6.45 29.87
N ILE A 755 -22.37 -5.30 30.30
CA ILE A 755 -21.65 -4.35 29.45
C ILE A 755 -20.37 -5.00 28.89
N LEU A 756 -19.65 -5.71 29.72
CA LEU A 756 -18.43 -6.41 29.30
C LEU A 756 -18.73 -7.50 28.24
N TRP A 757 -19.91 -8.16 28.35
CA TRP A 757 -20.41 -9.06 27.32
C TRP A 757 -20.75 -8.34 26.02
N LEU A 758 -21.36 -7.15 26.06
CA LEU A 758 -21.64 -6.31 24.89
C LEU A 758 -20.33 -6.03 24.13
N ASN A 759 -19.35 -5.49 24.79
CA ASN A 759 -18.07 -5.12 24.19
C ASN A 759 -17.35 -6.28 23.49
N ILE A 760 -17.44 -7.50 24.05
CA ILE A 760 -16.78 -8.69 23.50
C ILE A 760 -17.60 -9.36 22.41
N ALA A 761 -18.86 -9.71 22.73
CA ALA A 761 -19.65 -10.58 21.89
C ALA A 761 -20.40 -9.84 20.79
N THR A 762 -20.78 -8.59 21.01
CA THR A 762 -21.64 -7.84 20.08
C THR A 762 -20.93 -6.72 19.36
N ASP A 763 -19.95 -6.06 19.99
CA ASP A 763 -19.18 -5.00 19.34
C ASP A 763 -17.96 -5.54 18.57
N GLY A 764 -17.13 -6.36 19.20
CA GLY A 764 -15.85 -6.76 18.65
C GLY A 764 -15.95 -7.56 17.35
N ILE A 765 -16.84 -8.58 17.31
CA ILE A 765 -16.97 -9.49 16.15
C ILE A 765 -17.57 -8.80 14.93
N PRO A 766 -18.70 -8.07 15.02
CA PRO A 766 -19.26 -7.32 13.89
C PRO A 766 -18.38 -6.17 13.43
N ALA A 767 -17.68 -5.50 14.34
CA ALA A 767 -16.76 -4.42 14.01
C ALA A 767 -15.62 -4.87 13.10
N MET A 768 -15.02 -6.04 13.36
CA MET A 768 -14.02 -6.63 12.46
C MET A 768 -14.59 -6.95 11.09
N ALA A 769 -15.80 -7.52 11.04
CA ALA A 769 -16.47 -7.85 9.79
C ALA A 769 -16.86 -6.60 8.98
N LEU A 770 -17.13 -5.47 9.64
CA LEU A 770 -17.37 -4.19 8.98
C LEU A 770 -16.15 -3.74 8.17
N GLY A 771 -14.92 -4.04 8.63
CA GLY A 771 -13.67 -3.78 7.90
C GLY A 771 -13.56 -4.46 6.54
N LEU A 772 -14.35 -5.53 6.31
CA LEU A 772 -14.42 -6.26 5.04
C LEU A 772 -15.49 -5.73 4.08
N THR A 773 -16.10 -4.59 4.38
CA THR A 773 -17.11 -3.98 3.50
C THR A 773 -16.47 -3.60 2.15
N PRO A 774 -17.14 -3.87 1.01
CA PRO A 774 -16.67 -3.46 -0.30
C PRO A 774 -16.49 -1.95 -0.40
N THR A 775 -15.45 -1.50 -1.10
CA THR A 775 -15.20 -0.08 -1.37
C THR A 775 -16.36 0.54 -2.16
N ASP A 776 -16.83 1.71 -1.77
CA ASP A 776 -17.86 2.44 -2.51
C ASP A 776 -17.25 2.99 -3.81
N PRO A 777 -17.74 2.62 -5.01
CA PRO A 777 -17.22 3.13 -6.28
C PRO A 777 -17.30 4.66 -6.43
N ASP A 778 -18.17 5.31 -5.66
CA ASP A 778 -18.34 6.75 -5.73
C ASP A 778 -17.28 7.54 -4.92
N VAL A 779 -16.36 6.87 -4.23
CA VAL A 779 -15.26 7.55 -3.51
C VAL A 779 -14.36 8.37 -4.46
N MET A 780 -14.28 7.95 -5.73
CA MET A 780 -13.56 8.68 -6.79
C MET A 780 -14.36 9.83 -7.39
N LYS A 781 -15.58 10.09 -6.94
CA LYS A 781 -16.37 11.29 -7.29
C LYS A 781 -16.22 12.41 -6.26
N GLU A 782 -15.60 12.13 -5.12
CA GLU A 782 -15.34 13.11 -4.07
C GLU A 782 -13.95 13.73 -4.23
N LYS A 783 -13.82 15.02 -3.90
CA LYS A 783 -12.52 15.71 -3.92
C LYS A 783 -11.63 15.21 -2.77
N PRO A 784 -10.29 15.27 -2.92
CA PRO A 784 -9.36 14.92 -1.86
C PRO A 784 -9.62 15.73 -0.58
N ARG A 785 -9.46 15.09 0.56
CA ARG A 785 -9.73 15.69 1.88
C ARG A 785 -8.61 16.63 2.30
N LYS A 786 -8.97 17.69 2.98
CA LYS A 786 -8.02 18.61 3.64
C LYS A 786 -7.86 18.20 5.10
N GLY A 787 -6.67 17.82 5.50
CA GLY A 787 -6.32 17.52 6.90
C GLY A 787 -6.86 16.19 7.44
N PHE A 788 -6.59 15.93 8.73
CA PHE A 788 -7.12 14.80 9.49
C PHE A 788 -8.47 15.22 10.12
N THR A 789 -9.57 14.72 9.57
CA THR A 789 -10.91 15.18 9.96
C THR A 789 -11.80 14.06 10.47
N LEU A 790 -11.27 12.85 10.71
CA LEU A 790 -12.07 11.68 11.09
C LEU A 790 -13.04 11.98 12.21
N LEU A 791 -12.52 12.41 13.37
CA LEU A 791 -13.34 12.70 14.54
C LEU A 791 -14.28 13.88 14.33
N SER A 792 -13.86 14.91 13.61
CA SER A 792 -14.72 16.07 13.34
C SER A 792 -15.92 15.73 12.47
N GLU A 793 -15.76 14.75 11.55
CA GLU A 793 -16.84 14.30 10.68
C GLU A 793 -17.85 13.37 11.38
N ILE A 794 -17.39 12.55 12.34
CA ILE A 794 -18.25 11.56 13.00
C ILE A 794 -18.85 12.04 14.32
N LYS A 795 -18.27 13.06 14.99
CA LYS A 795 -18.74 13.54 16.30
C LYS A 795 -20.24 13.85 16.33
N GLY A 796 -20.77 14.49 15.30
CA GLY A 796 -22.19 14.82 15.23
C GLY A 796 -23.09 13.58 15.15
N PRO A 797 -22.86 12.68 14.18
CA PRO A 797 -23.56 11.39 14.11
C PRO A 797 -23.44 10.55 15.39
N VAL A 798 -22.24 10.46 15.98
CA VAL A 798 -21.99 9.67 17.20
C VAL A 798 -22.82 10.20 18.36
N LEU A 799 -22.74 11.50 18.65
CA LEU A 799 -23.50 12.11 19.72
C LEU A 799 -25.04 12.02 19.50
N LEU A 800 -25.48 12.25 18.26
CA LEU A 800 -26.93 12.18 17.94
C LEU A 800 -27.44 10.77 18.17
N LEU A 801 -26.72 9.77 17.70
CA LEU A 801 -27.18 8.38 17.80
C LEU A 801 -27.05 7.85 19.23
N GLY A 802 -25.89 8.07 19.88
CA GLY A 802 -25.73 7.65 21.27
C GLY A 802 -26.77 8.23 22.21
N ILE A 803 -27.05 9.54 22.11
CA ILE A 803 -28.12 10.18 22.94
C ILE A 803 -29.51 9.62 22.56
N TYR A 804 -29.80 9.44 21.26
CA TYR A 804 -31.10 8.92 20.82
C TYR A 804 -31.33 7.49 21.34
N THR A 805 -30.33 6.64 21.25
CA THR A 805 -30.39 5.24 21.70
C THR A 805 -30.60 5.20 23.21
N SER A 806 -29.78 5.94 23.98
CA SER A 806 -29.93 6.02 25.45
C SER A 806 -31.31 6.50 25.91
N ILE A 807 -31.89 7.50 25.21
CA ILE A 807 -33.24 7.96 25.51
C ILE A 807 -34.26 6.84 25.20
N THR A 808 -34.10 6.13 24.09
CA THR A 808 -34.98 5.02 23.70
C THR A 808 -34.92 3.90 24.73
N ASP A 809 -33.71 3.56 25.18
CA ASP A 809 -33.46 2.51 26.15
C ASP A 809 -34.02 2.84 27.53
N ILE A 810 -33.84 4.09 27.98
CA ILE A 810 -34.46 4.58 29.23
C ILE A 810 -35.98 4.59 29.09
N ALA A 811 -36.54 5.05 27.97
CA ALA A 811 -37.97 5.03 27.73
C ALA A 811 -38.52 3.59 27.73
N LEU A 812 -37.79 2.65 27.14
CA LEU A 812 -38.14 1.23 27.19
C LEU A 812 -38.06 0.68 28.60
N TYR A 813 -37.03 0.99 29.37
CA TYR A 813 -36.87 0.58 30.76
C TYR A 813 -38.03 1.10 31.63
N LEU A 814 -38.38 2.36 31.50
CA LEU A 814 -39.54 2.98 32.20
C LEU A 814 -40.89 2.37 31.83
N LEU A 815 -41.06 2.10 30.53
CA LEU A 815 -42.29 1.47 30.03
C LEU A 815 -42.43 0.04 30.57
N LEU A 816 -41.31 -0.71 30.56
CA LEU A 816 -41.27 -2.04 31.12
C LEU A 816 -41.58 -2.04 32.60
N TRP A 817 -40.88 -1.20 33.35
CA TRP A 817 -41.03 -1.10 34.81
C TRP A 817 -42.41 -0.60 35.25
N GLY A 818 -42.88 0.49 34.64
CA GLY A 818 -44.08 1.16 35.12
C GLY A 818 -45.40 0.57 34.61
N VAL A 819 -45.41 -0.08 33.45
CA VAL A 819 -46.65 -0.46 32.79
C VAL A 819 -46.71 -2.00 32.50
N LEU A 820 -45.65 -2.57 31.95
CA LEU A 820 -45.73 -3.93 31.39
C LEU A 820 -45.37 -5.01 32.43
N LEU A 821 -44.37 -4.80 33.27
CA LEU A 821 -43.89 -5.79 34.23
C LEU A 821 -44.90 -6.17 35.32
N PRO A 822 -45.68 -5.26 35.90
CA PRO A 822 -46.74 -5.63 36.82
C PRO A 822 -47.75 -6.62 36.23
N ALA A 823 -47.98 -6.53 34.91
CA ALA A 823 -48.87 -7.46 34.21
C ALA A 823 -48.17 -8.78 33.84
N TRP A 824 -46.84 -8.78 33.60
CA TRP A 824 -46.07 -9.92 33.08
C TRP A 824 -45.45 -10.74 34.20
N ALA A 825 -45.11 -10.14 35.34
CA ALA A 825 -44.47 -10.81 36.48
C ALA A 825 -45.36 -11.92 37.11
N GLN A 826 -46.64 -11.91 36.86
CA GLN A 826 -47.59 -12.98 37.32
C GLN A 826 -47.38 -14.33 36.65
N THR A 827 -46.54 -14.44 35.61
CA THR A 827 -46.34 -15.65 34.82
C THR A 827 -44.90 -16.22 34.94
N GLY A 828 -44.07 -15.67 35.83
CA GLY A 828 -42.63 -15.94 35.84
C GLY A 828 -42.20 -17.15 36.63
N ILE A 829 -41.78 -18.18 35.88
CA ILE A 829 -40.98 -19.32 36.38
C ILE A 829 -39.64 -19.24 35.68
N ASP A 830 -38.54 -19.33 36.43
CA ASP A 830 -37.24 -19.58 35.81
C ASP A 830 -37.01 -21.06 35.66
N PRO A 831 -37.19 -21.65 34.46
CA PRO A 831 -37.10 -23.10 34.25
C PRO A 831 -35.70 -23.67 34.49
N ARG A 832 -34.67 -22.85 34.60
CA ARG A 832 -33.28 -23.27 34.88
C ARG A 832 -33.08 -23.62 36.35
N LEU A 833 -33.80 -22.97 37.24
CA LEU A 833 -33.69 -23.18 38.68
C LEU A 833 -34.70 -24.17 39.25
N GLY A 834 -35.71 -24.55 38.44
CA GLY A 834 -36.74 -25.53 38.88
C GLY A 834 -37.57 -25.06 40.06
N THR A 835 -37.57 -23.80 40.44
CA THR A 835 -38.24 -23.19 41.55
C THR A 835 -39.16 -22.07 41.10
N ASP A 836 -40.38 -22.02 41.65
CA ASP A 836 -41.26 -20.84 41.53
C ASP A 836 -40.64 -19.69 42.35
N PHE A 837 -40.23 -18.63 41.66
CA PHE A 837 -39.74 -17.38 42.27
C PHE A 837 -40.86 -16.59 43.00
N LEU A 838 -41.99 -17.17 43.18
CA LEU A 838 -43.21 -16.45 43.58
C LEU A 838 -43.70 -16.75 45.04
N ASP A 839 -42.83 -17.07 45.96
CA ASP A 839 -43.14 -17.02 47.38
C ASP A 839 -42.82 -15.66 48.00
N ALA A 840 -43.87 -14.84 48.18
CA ALA A 840 -43.95 -13.56 48.86
C ALA A 840 -43.52 -12.32 48.05
N GLY A 841 -44.19 -11.17 48.27
CA GLY A 841 -44.15 -9.92 47.48
C GLY A 841 -42.78 -9.24 47.25
N THR A 842 -41.71 -9.61 47.91
CA THR A 842 -40.31 -9.21 47.65
C THR A 842 -39.69 -9.98 46.49
N ALA A 843 -39.92 -11.25 46.33
CA ALA A 843 -39.39 -12.08 45.27
C ALA A 843 -39.95 -11.74 43.88
N SER A 844 -41.23 -11.35 43.82
CA SER A 844 -41.87 -10.89 42.59
C SER A 844 -41.27 -9.58 42.05
N ASN A 845 -40.84 -8.70 42.91
CA ASN A 845 -40.20 -7.45 42.52
C ASN A 845 -38.78 -7.69 42.02
N LEU A 846 -38.01 -8.59 42.66
CA LEU A 846 -36.66 -8.96 42.20
C LEU A 846 -36.68 -9.60 40.82
N TYR A 847 -37.62 -10.53 40.57
CA TYR A 847 -37.79 -11.13 39.26
C TYR A 847 -38.16 -10.11 38.18
N ALA A 848 -39.06 -9.16 38.52
CA ALA A 848 -39.45 -8.10 37.62
C ALA A 848 -38.30 -7.16 37.26
N ILE A 849 -37.40 -6.87 38.21
CA ILE A 849 -36.14 -6.09 37.97
C ILE A 849 -35.22 -6.86 37.01
N SER A 850 -34.94 -8.11 37.32
CA SER A 850 -34.05 -8.96 36.48
C SER A 850 -34.61 -9.15 35.06
N LEU A 851 -35.92 -9.26 34.92
CA LEU A 851 -36.57 -9.34 33.62
C LEU A 851 -36.46 -8.02 32.86
N ALA A 852 -36.63 -6.87 33.47
CA ALA A 852 -36.49 -5.55 32.87
C ALA A 852 -35.02 -5.33 32.42
N GLN A 853 -34.07 -5.65 33.26
CA GLN A 853 -32.65 -5.61 32.95
C GLN A 853 -32.29 -6.53 31.77
N THR A 854 -32.78 -7.77 31.77
CA THR A 854 -32.58 -8.72 30.68
C THR A 854 -33.14 -8.25 29.35
N ILE A 855 -34.37 -7.67 29.36
CA ILE A 855 -34.96 -7.14 28.15
C ILE A 855 -34.15 -5.97 27.63
N LEU A 856 -33.74 -5.06 28.51
CA LEU A 856 -32.92 -3.92 28.12
C LEU A 856 -31.53 -4.32 27.61
N PHE A 857 -30.84 -5.19 28.32
CA PHE A 857 -29.57 -5.74 27.90
C PHE A 857 -29.67 -6.42 26.51
N THR A 858 -30.73 -7.21 26.30
CA THR A 858 -30.93 -7.83 24.99
C THR A 858 -31.33 -6.80 23.93
N ASN A 859 -31.98 -5.69 24.30
CA ASN A 859 -32.26 -4.59 23.39
C ASN A 859 -30.98 -3.93 22.89
N LEU A 860 -30.03 -3.64 23.78
CA LEU A 860 -28.71 -3.10 23.42
C LEU A 860 -28.04 -3.99 22.39
N VAL A 861 -27.96 -5.32 22.65
CA VAL A 861 -27.41 -6.29 21.69
C VAL A 861 -28.09 -6.20 20.32
N VAL A 862 -29.43 -6.24 20.27
CA VAL A 862 -30.16 -6.21 19.00
C VAL A 862 -30.02 -4.85 18.31
N CYS A 863 -29.99 -3.75 19.05
CA CYS A 863 -29.70 -2.40 18.53
C CYS A 863 -28.34 -2.36 17.83
N GLU A 864 -27.29 -2.81 18.48
CA GLU A 864 -25.92 -2.84 17.96
C GLU A 864 -25.82 -3.70 16.69
N LEU A 865 -26.39 -4.91 16.74
CA LEU A 865 -26.38 -5.84 15.60
C LEU A 865 -27.17 -5.31 14.38
N LEU A 866 -28.20 -4.49 14.56
CA LEU A 866 -28.91 -3.82 13.46
C LEU A 866 -28.20 -2.54 13.03
N PHE A 867 -27.65 -1.78 13.98
CA PHE A 867 -26.99 -0.51 13.72
C PHE A 867 -25.71 -0.69 12.91
N VAL A 868 -24.93 -1.76 13.13
CA VAL A 868 -23.69 -2.04 12.40
C VAL A 868 -23.90 -2.08 10.88
N TYR A 869 -25.06 -2.55 10.40
CA TYR A 869 -25.37 -2.53 8.96
C TYR A 869 -25.49 -1.11 8.42
N THR A 870 -26.03 -0.19 9.21
CA THR A 870 -26.11 1.21 8.79
C THR A 870 -24.73 1.86 8.73
N CYS A 871 -23.74 1.32 9.45
CA CYS A 871 -22.36 1.81 9.46
C CYS A 871 -21.53 1.40 8.23
N THR A 872 -22.02 0.50 7.37
CA THR A 872 -21.36 0.13 6.10
C THR A 872 -21.14 1.31 5.14
N SER A 873 -21.94 2.37 5.26
CA SER A 873 -21.76 3.63 4.53
C SER A 873 -22.21 4.83 5.37
N ASN A 874 -21.57 5.97 5.18
CA ASN A 874 -21.92 7.21 5.88
C ASN A 874 -23.00 8.02 5.17
N THR A 875 -23.22 7.74 3.89
CA THR A 875 -24.14 8.52 3.03
C THR A 875 -25.16 7.68 2.29
N LYS A 876 -24.85 6.43 1.95
CA LYS A 876 -25.71 5.55 1.16
C LYS A 876 -26.49 4.58 2.05
N PRO A 877 -27.63 4.05 1.58
CA PRO A 877 -28.38 3.04 2.30
C PRO A 877 -27.58 1.74 2.45
N PHE A 878 -27.75 1.07 3.58
CA PHE A 878 -26.98 -0.14 3.91
C PHE A 878 -27.14 -1.30 2.91
N TYR A 879 -28.32 -1.45 2.31
CA TYR A 879 -28.63 -2.54 1.37
C TYR A 879 -27.84 -2.48 0.05
N LEU A 880 -27.12 -1.37 -0.22
CA LEU A 880 -26.26 -1.24 -1.40
C LEU A 880 -24.87 -1.87 -1.19
N PHE A 881 -24.52 -2.21 0.03
CA PHE A 881 -23.23 -2.77 0.41
C PHE A 881 -23.40 -4.14 1.09
N PRO A 882 -23.77 -5.20 0.34
CA PRO A 882 -23.90 -6.52 0.92
C PRO A 882 -22.54 -7.03 1.39
N ASN A 883 -22.43 -7.28 2.69
CA ASN A 883 -21.24 -7.83 3.31
C ASN A 883 -21.57 -9.20 3.93
N LYS A 884 -21.11 -10.27 3.27
CA LYS A 884 -21.35 -11.65 3.73
C LYS A 884 -20.70 -11.91 5.10
N HIS A 885 -19.54 -11.35 5.33
CA HIS A 885 -18.81 -11.52 6.61
C HIS A 885 -19.55 -10.85 7.75
N LEU A 886 -20.15 -9.68 7.51
CA LEU A 886 -20.97 -8.99 8.48
C LEU A 886 -22.23 -9.79 8.84
N PHE A 887 -22.86 -10.42 7.85
CA PHE A 887 -24.03 -11.29 8.09
C PHE A 887 -23.67 -12.49 9.00
N TRP A 888 -22.53 -13.15 8.75
CA TRP A 888 -22.09 -14.25 9.60
C TRP A 888 -21.65 -13.78 10.99
N ALA A 889 -20.99 -12.64 11.07
CA ALA A 889 -20.55 -12.06 12.34
C ALA A 889 -21.74 -11.70 13.24
N THR A 890 -22.73 -10.98 12.70
CA THR A 890 -23.96 -10.64 13.46
C THR A 890 -24.78 -11.88 13.80
N GLY A 891 -24.82 -12.88 12.91
CA GLY A 891 -25.45 -14.17 13.19
C GLY A 891 -24.79 -14.92 14.33
N LEU A 892 -23.45 -14.90 14.39
CA LEU A 892 -22.69 -15.52 15.49
C LEU A 892 -22.94 -14.77 16.82
N SER A 893 -22.87 -13.45 16.82
CA SER A 893 -23.15 -12.63 18.01
C SER A 893 -24.57 -12.87 18.53
N LEU A 894 -25.57 -12.94 17.65
CA LEU A 894 -26.93 -13.26 18.03
C LEU A 894 -27.04 -14.67 18.61
N ALA A 895 -26.36 -15.65 18.02
CA ALA A 895 -26.35 -17.01 18.55
C ALA A 895 -25.71 -17.08 19.95
N LEU A 896 -24.62 -16.34 20.19
CA LEU A 896 -24.01 -16.23 21.51
C LEU A 896 -24.98 -15.59 22.53
N GLN A 897 -25.71 -14.56 22.15
CA GLN A 897 -26.73 -13.94 23.00
C GLN A 897 -27.88 -14.89 23.32
N LEU A 898 -28.36 -15.66 22.34
CA LEU A 898 -29.39 -16.66 22.56
C LEU A 898 -28.86 -17.81 23.47
N LEU A 899 -27.63 -18.22 23.32
CA LEU A 899 -26.98 -19.18 24.20
C LEU A 899 -26.95 -18.64 25.64
N LEU A 900 -26.58 -17.40 25.83
CA LEU A 900 -26.58 -16.76 27.14
C LEU A 900 -27.97 -16.74 27.78
N LEU A 901 -29.01 -16.35 27.01
CA LEU A 901 -30.40 -16.24 27.51
C LEU A 901 -31.02 -17.58 27.88
N PHE A 902 -30.70 -18.67 27.16
CA PHE A 902 -31.44 -19.93 27.31
C PHE A 902 -30.62 -21.09 27.93
N THR A 903 -29.39 -20.80 28.41
CA THR A 903 -28.58 -21.80 29.12
C THR A 903 -28.28 -21.36 30.56
N PRO A 904 -27.80 -22.28 31.43
CA PRO A 904 -27.37 -21.92 32.79
C PRO A 904 -26.28 -20.85 32.88
N MET A 905 -25.57 -20.57 31.78
CA MET A 905 -24.60 -19.47 31.70
C MET A 905 -25.22 -18.12 32.05
N GLY A 906 -26.49 -17.92 31.71
CA GLY A 906 -27.21 -16.66 32.02
C GLY A 906 -27.35 -16.36 33.51
N LEU A 907 -27.26 -17.37 34.38
CA LEU A 907 -27.28 -17.13 35.83
C LEU A 907 -26.07 -16.31 36.31
N ALA A 908 -24.89 -16.54 35.71
CA ALA A 908 -23.69 -15.77 36.00
C ALA A 908 -23.73 -14.33 35.50
N PHE A 909 -24.64 -14.02 34.57
CA PHE A 909 -24.87 -12.70 34.02
C PHE A 909 -26.15 -12.06 34.52
N HIS A 910 -26.80 -12.65 35.52
CA HIS A 910 -28.07 -12.22 36.12
C HIS A 910 -29.19 -12.00 35.09
N VAL A 911 -29.22 -12.80 34.02
CA VAL A 911 -30.24 -12.72 32.98
C VAL A 911 -31.27 -13.85 33.10
N VAL A 912 -32.50 -13.54 32.81
CA VAL A 912 -33.63 -14.49 32.80
C VAL A 912 -34.06 -14.83 31.38
N PRO A 913 -34.58 -16.04 31.11
CA PRO A 913 -34.97 -16.44 29.76
C PRO A 913 -36.19 -15.66 29.24
N LEU A 914 -36.13 -15.23 27.97
CA LEU A 914 -37.17 -14.45 27.31
C LEU A 914 -38.04 -15.37 26.44
N PHE A 915 -39.02 -16.08 27.03
CA PHE A 915 -39.85 -17.06 26.30
C PHE A 915 -41.05 -16.44 25.56
N HIS A 916 -41.54 -15.27 25.94
CA HIS A 916 -42.76 -14.72 25.36
C HIS A 916 -42.49 -13.90 24.09
N PRO A 917 -43.21 -14.09 22.98
CA PRO A 917 -42.99 -13.40 21.71
C PRO A 917 -43.12 -11.86 21.81
N TYR A 918 -43.93 -11.32 22.72
CA TYR A 918 -44.09 -9.87 22.87
C TYR A 918 -42.83 -9.20 23.41
N TYR A 919 -41.92 -9.88 24.16
CA TYR A 919 -40.62 -9.32 24.53
C TYR A 919 -39.78 -9.06 23.27
N TRP A 920 -39.76 -10.03 22.34
CA TRP A 920 -39.00 -9.90 21.09
C TRP A 920 -39.58 -8.86 20.16
N ILE A 921 -40.91 -8.72 20.12
CA ILE A 921 -41.59 -7.69 19.31
C ILE A 921 -41.19 -6.27 19.80
N THR A 922 -41.24 -6.04 21.12
CA THR A 922 -40.81 -4.77 21.72
C THR A 922 -39.33 -4.45 21.46
N LEU A 923 -38.44 -5.45 21.63
CA LEU A 923 -37.03 -5.34 21.35
C LEU A 923 -36.75 -4.98 19.89
N ILE A 924 -37.34 -5.71 18.96
CA ILE A 924 -37.11 -5.48 17.52
C ILE A 924 -37.65 -4.09 17.10
N CYS A 925 -38.80 -3.66 17.64
CA CYS A 925 -39.34 -2.33 17.34
C CYS A 925 -38.43 -1.20 17.85
N ALA A 926 -37.93 -1.33 19.08
CA ALA A 926 -37.03 -0.35 19.69
C ALA A 926 -35.69 -0.29 18.91
N ALA A 927 -35.06 -1.44 18.68
CA ALA A 927 -33.78 -1.55 17.97
C ALA A 927 -33.87 -1.06 16.51
N PHE A 928 -34.99 -1.37 15.82
CA PHE A 928 -35.18 -0.93 14.45
C PHE A 928 -35.35 0.61 14.35
N SER A 929 -35.86 1.27 15.39
CA SER A 929 -36.01 2.73 15.40
C SER A 929 -34.67 3.46 15.24
N VAL A 930 -33.59 2.94 15.84
CA VAL A 930 -32.25 3.51 15.76
C VAL A 930 -31.70 3.45 14.31
N SER A 931 -31.88 2.31 13.67
CA SER A 931 -31.50 2.14 12.26
C SER A 931 -32.30 3.07 11.34
N VAL A 932 -33.57 3.28 11.60
CA VAL A 932 -34.42 4.21 10.84
C VAL A 932 -33.94 5.65 11.00
N VAL A 933 -33.57 6.06 12.20
CA VAL A 933 -33.07 7.43 12.48
C VAL A 933 -31.73 7.66 11.73
N ASP A 934 -30.82 6.71 11.74
CA ASP A 934 -29.56 6.84 10.98
C ASP A 934 -29.81 6.86 9.46
N GLU A 935 -30.67 6.03 8.93
CA GLU A 935 -31.01 6.06 7.50
C GLU A 935 -31.74 7.37 7.10
N ALA A 936 -32.57 7.93 7.98
CA ALA A 936 -33.18 9.24 7.76
C ALA A 936 -32.13 10.37 7.76
N ARG A 937 -31.13 10.30 8.65
CA ARG A 937 -29.96 11.20 8.66
C ARG A 937 -29.22 11.13 7.32
N LYS A 938 -28.89 9.93 6.85
CA LYS A 938 -28.22 9.71 5.55
C LYS A 938 -29.06 10.24 4.38
N TRP A 939 -30.37 10.02 4.41
CA TRP A 939 -31.29 10.56 3.40
C TRP A 939 -31.23 12.10 3.36
N ARG A 940 -31.23 12.78 4.53
CA ARG A 940 -31.06 14.23 4.61
C ARG A 940 -29.74 14.71 4.03
N ILE A 941 -28.65 14.01 4.31
CA ILE A 941 -27.31 14.32 3.77
C ILE A 941 -27.32 14.20 2.24
N ARG A 942 -27.86 13.11 1.70
CA ARG A 942 -27.97 12.92 0.24
C ARG A 942 -28.79 14.02 -0.42
N LYS A 943 -29.93 14.35 0.17
CA LYS A 943 -30.80 15.41 -0.34
C LYS A 943 -30.09 16.77 -0.36
N LYS A 944 -29.34 17.09 0.69
CA LYS A 944 -28.56 18.34 0.80
C LYS A 944 -27.41 18.39 -0.21
N ARG A 945 -26.75 17.26 -0.51
CA ARG A 945 -25.62 17.15 -1.46
C ARG A 945 -26.07 16.92 -2.92
N GLY A 946 -27.37 16.77 -3.19
CA GLY A 946 -27.89 16.49 -4.54
C GLY A 946 -27.48 15.11 -5.11
N MET A 947 -27.05 14.18 -4.27
CA MET A 947 -26.62 12.84 -4.67
C MET A 947 -27.79 11.98 -5.12
N ARG A 948 -27.73 11.44 -6.33
CA ARG A 948 -28.67 10.44 -6.82
C ARG A 948 -28.16 9.03 -6.51
N ILE A 949 -29.06 8.14 -6.07
CA ILE A 949 -28.74 6.72 -5.90
C ILE A 949 -28.73 6.10 -7.31
N LEU A 950 -27.55 5.85 -7.86
CA LEU A 950 -27.40 5.01 -9.04
C LEU A 950 -27.42 3.54 -8.57
N ARG A 951 -28.45 2.79 -8.94
CA ARG A 951 -28.41 1.32 -8.84
C ARG A 951 -27.42 0.83 -9.88
N LYS A 952 -26.40 0.07 -9.48
CA LYS A 952 -25.67 -0.77 -10.44
C LYS A 952 -26.69 -1.75 -11.04
N SER A 953 -26.92 -1.64 -12.35
CA SER A 953 -27.65 -2.63 -13.17
C SER A 953 -26.87 -3.94 -13.19
#